data_90d0198ddc20c3a1a32ec3c540813649
#
_entry.id   90d0198ddc20c3a1a32ec3c540813649
#
_cell.length_a   1.000
_cell.length_b   1.000
_cell.length_c   1.000
_cell.angle_alpha   90.00
_cell.angle_beta   90.00
_cell.angle_gamma   90.00
#
_symmetry.space_group_name_H-M   'P 1'
#
loop_
_entity.id
_entity.type
_entity.pdbx_description
1 polymer ?
#
loop_
_entity_poly.entity_id
_entity_poly.type
_entity_poly.pdbx_seq_one_letter_code
_entity_poly.pdbx_strand_id
1 'polypeptide(L)'
;MLLRFRGPDGMVRITVDRDDTFREIEHKLSKVLPDGIDYETMILSNKPAGGDNKLLKEISRYKISQIGLGHGDMVFLNYKKIEPVLTEESSYISTTRASNHLSSTNKENGKLLSKNNGQHASNFELYQNNKKTEINSVRQSELDDTLDKQDGKIFRKRDQKMCRHGDKGMCDYCMPLEPFDTGYMHDNNIKNLSFHSFLRKINSATNKTGQGSSFMPPLSEPYYRVKSGCPSGHLQWPGGICTKCQPSAITLQPQPFRMVDHVEFSKPSLVENFLNFWRMSGCQRFGYLYGRYSEYPEVPLGIKAVVEAIYEPPQSGEIDGITLNKWENEEGTDEVAKLCGLEKVGVIWTDLLDSGKGDGTVICKRHIDSYYLSSLEIVFAARLQAKYPKSTKWSDSGKFGSNFVTCVLSGDVSGQIAISAYQVSNSAIEMVKANIVEPSADPGIMLVRSEQSDDSENSISYIPEVFYRRINEYGCSVQENAKPSFPVEYLLVTLTHGFPSNPKPLFIAADPGFPIENRSNIGVDQDLKAISKHLGFGKKMMSRDSTLDISAVSDFHLLCYLHGFGWLDKNEEALLCLVATQHDEIEGKRLSFTSGWNTLVAVLQSTGERPPKRLSPLDCDGSNSERLAKRIGVVRLE
;
A
#
# COMPACT_ATOMS: atom_id res chain seq x y z
N MET A 1 39.06 -22.47 26.28
CA MET A 1 37.95 -21.50 26.17
C MET A 1 37.59 -21.27 24.71
N LEU A 2 36.35 -20.83 24.40
CA LEU A 2 35.93 -20.54 23.02
C LEU A 2 36.02 -19.04 22.78
N LEU A 3 36.73 -18.62 21.71
CA LEU A 3 36.71 -17.24 21.22
C LEU A 3 36.05 -17.15 19.86
N ARG A 4 35.37 -16.03 19.62
CA ARG A 4 34.66 -15.74 18.37
C ARG A 4 35.38 -14.61 17.64
N PHE A 5 35.80 -14.87 16.41
CA PHE A 5 36.49 -13.88 15.56
C PHE A 5 35.56 -13.51 14.41
N ARG A 6 35.35 -12.23 14.23
CA ARG A 6 34.52 -11.70 13.15
C ARG A 6 35.36 -10.87 12.20
N GLY A 7 35.58 -11.40 11.00
CA GLY A 7 36.35 -10.75 9.93
C GLY A 7 35.49 -10.39 8.72
N PRO A 8 36.08 -9.82 7.66
CA PRO A 8 35.40 -9.52 6.40
C PRO A 8 34.75 -10.74 5.73
N ASP A 9 35.33 -11.92 5.90
CA ASP A 9 34.85 -13.18 5.31
C ASP A 9 33.87 -13.95 6.22
N GLY A 10 33.43 -13.36 7.34
CA GLY A 10 32.47 -13.96 8.23
C GLY A 10 32.92 -14.16 9.67
N MET A 11 32.22 -15.04 10.39
CA MET A 11 32.51 -15.34 11.80
C MET A 11 33.16 -16.73 11.94
N VAL A 12 34.30 -16.76 12.61
CA VAL A 12 35.06 -17.96 12.91
C VAL A 12 35.06 -18.20 14.42
N ARG A 13 35.01 -19.46 14.84
CA ARG A 13 35.06 -19.87 16.25
C ARG A 13 36.27 -20.78 16.43
N ILE A 14 37.15 -20.42 17.39
CA ILE A 14 38.29 -21.25 17.72
C ILE A 14 38.30 -21.59 19.21
N THR A 15 38.78 -22.80 19.51
CA THR A 15 39.02 -23.23 20.87
C THR A 15 40.47 -22.94 21.24
N VAL A 16 40.66 -22.22 22.33
CA VAL A 16 41.96 -21.77 22.81
C VAL A 16 42.09 -22.03 24.32
N ASP A 17 43.32 -22.19 24.80
CA ASP A 17 43.60 -22.25 26.23
C ASP A 17 43.97 -20.85 26.76
N ARG A 18 43.80 -20.61 28.06
CA ARG A 18 44.11 -19.31 28.69
C ARG A 18 45.58 -18.93 28.59
N ASP A 19 46.43 -19.93 28.47
CA ASP A 19 47.87 -19.77 28.37
C ASP A 19 48.38 -19.72 26.93
N ASP A 20 47.52 -19.94 25.94
CA ASP A 20 47.88 -19.80 24.52
C ASP A 20 48.32 -18.37 24.21
N THR A 21 49.35 -18.26 23.38
CA THR A 21 49.85 -16.99 22.87
C THR A 21 49.12 -16.59 21.61
N PHE A 22 49.11 -15.30 21.26
CA PHE A 22 48.48 -14.84 20.00
C PHE A 22 49.15 -15.40 18.74
N ARG A 23 50.39 -15.88 18.81
CA ARG A 23 51.02 -16.63 17.74
C ARG A 23 50.38 -18.00 17.52
N GLU A 24 49.96 -18.67 18.58
CA GLU A 24 49.23 -19.94 18.47
C GLU A 24 47.78 -19.71 17.96
N ILE A 25 47.19 -18.56 18.31
CA ILE A 25 45.89 -18.14 17.75
C ILE A 25 46.02 -17.88 16.25
N GLU A 26 47.08 -17.20 15.80
CA GLU A 26 47.35 -16.98 14.37
C GLU A 26 47.42 -18.31 13.63
N HIS A 27 48.11 -19.29 14.16
CA HIS A 27 48.20 -20.64 13.57
C HIS A 27 46.85 -21.39 13.59
N LYS A 28 46.01 -21.17 14.60
CA LYS A 28 44.65 -21.72 14.64
C LYS A 28 43.74 -20.98 13.65
N LEU A 29 43.88 -19.68 13.48
CA LEU A 29 43.13 -18.87 12.52
C LEU A 29 43.53 -19.21 11.08
N SER A 30 44.81 -19.46 10.80
CA SER A 30 45.27 -19.83 9.44
C SER A 30 44.69 -21.14 8.92
N LYS A 31 44.23 -22.03 9.80
CA LYS A 31 43.56 -23.28 9.43
C LYS A 31 42.08 -23.14 9.13
N VAL A 32 41.45 -22.02 9.50
CA VAL A 32 39.99 -21.84 9.46
C VAL A 32 39.61 -20.65 8.57
N LEU A 33 40.48 -19.69 8.39
CA LEU A 33 40.31 -18.57 7.46
C LEU A 33 40.64 -19.00 6.02
N PRO A 34 40.04 -18.34 4.99
CA PRO A 34 40.35 -18.62 3.59
C PRO A 34 41.83 -18.37 3.24
N ASP A 35 42.34 -19.10 2.23
CA ASP A 35 43.70 -18.89 1.71
C ASP A 35 43.84 -17.49 1.08
N GLY A 36 45.07 -16.96 1.08
CA GLY A 36 45.40 -15.67 0.47
C GLY A 36 45.24 -14.46 1.40
N ILE A 37 45.26 -14.65 2.72
CA ILE A 37 45.24 -13.57 3.70
C ILE A 37 46.68 -13.15 4.06
N ASP A 38 46.89 -11.83 4.07
CA ASP A 38 48.14 -11.26 4.57
C ASP A 38 48.04 -11.04 6.09
N TYR A 39 48.62 -12.00 6.84
CA TYR A 39 48.62 -11.99 8.31
C TYR A 39 49.46 -10.85 8.89
N GLU A 40 50.38 -10.26 8.12
CA GLU A 40 51.17 -9.11 8.56
C GLU A 40 50.32 -7.83 8.68
N THR A 41 49.24 -7.76 7.92
CA THR A 41 48.28 -6.64 7.95
C THR A 41 47.10 -6.88 8.89
N MET A 42 47.07 -8.02 9.60
CA MET A 42 45.92 -8.40 10.43
C MET A 42 45.84 -7.55 11.70
N ILE A 43 44.74 -6.87 11.85
CA ILE A 43 44.43 -6.02 13.00
C ILE A 43 43.31 -6.67 13.81
N LEU A 44 43.47 -6.72 15.11
CA LEU A 44 42.48 -7.16 16.10
C LEU A 44 41.87 -5.96 16.78
N SER A 45 40.53 -5.95 16.92
CA SER A 45 39.80 -4.89 17.59
C SER A 45 38.75 -5.46 18.57
N ASN A 46 38.49 -4.73 19.64
CA ASN A 46 37.42 -5.05 20.59
C ASN A 46 36.03 -4.55 20.16
N LYS A 47 35.93 -3.74 19.10
CA LYS A 47 34.68 -3.20 18.54
C LYS A 47 34.71 -3.22 17.01
N PRO A 48 33.53 -3.26 16.34
CA PRO A 48 33.47 -3.28 14.87
C PRO A 48 33.98 -2.01 14.21
N ALA A 49 33.93 -0.86 14.90
CA ALA A 49 34.49 0.42 14.46
C ALA A 49 34.83 1.28 15.69
N GLY A 50 35.98 1.98 15.63
CA GLY A 50 36.41 2.92 16.69
C GLY A 50 36.82 2.25 18.00
N GLY A 51 37.26 0.98 17.97
CA GLY A 51 37.80 0.28 19.12
C GLY A 51 39.36 0.36 19.19
N ASP A 52 39.92 -0.28 20.24
CA ASP A 52 41.37 -0.43 20.37
C ASP A 52 41.85 -1.39 19.30
N ASN A 53 42.57 -0.86 18.32
CA ASN A 53 43.12 -1.61 17.21
C ASN A 53 44.56 -1.99 17.53
N LYS A 54 44.89 -3.28 17.49
CA LYS A 54 46.23 -3.81 17.70
C LYS A 54 46.64 -4.74 16.55
N LEU A 55 47.81 -4.54 15.99
CA LEU A 55 48.36 -5.46 15.00
C LEU A 55 48.66 -6.82 15.65
N LEU A 56 48.24 -7.89 15.00
CA LEU A 56 48.45 -9.26 15.50
C LEU A 56 49.95 -9.53 15.76
N LYS A 57 50.80 -9.01 14.92
CA LYS A 57 52.27 -9.11 15.03
C LYS A 57 52.83 -8.46 16.32
N GLU A 58 52.25 -7.33 16.74
CA GLU A 58 52.68 -6.62 17.96
C GLU A 58 52.29 -7.38 19.23
N ILE A 59 51.14 -8.06 19.21
CA ILE A 59 50.65 -8.80 20.37
C ILE A 59 50.96 -10.30 20.32
N SER A 60 51.68 -10.78 19.30
CA SER A 60 51.98 -12.20 19.07
C SER A 60 52.58 -12.93 20.27
N ARG A 61 53.35 -12.22 21.12
CA ARG A 61 54.04 -12.77 22.31
C ARG A 61 53.18 -12.73 23.59
N TYR A 62 52.03 -12.03 23.60
CA TYR A 62 51.18 -11.93 24.77
C TYR A 62 50.27 -13.16 24.89
N LYS A 63 50.03 -13.58 26.15
CA LYS A 63 49.06 -14.61 26.45
C LYS A 63 47.64 -14.04 26.45
N ILE A 64 46.63 -14.86 26.14
CA ILE A 64 45.22 -14.47 26.17
C ILE A 64 44.82 -13.92 27.54
N SER A 65 45.32 -14.55 28.63
CA SER A 65 45.06 -14.11 29.98
C SER A 65 45.58 -12.70 30.30
N GLN A 66 46.60 -12.23 29.59
CA GLN A 66 47.21 -10.90 29.80
C GLN A 66 46.38 -9.78 29.11
N ILE A 67 45.61 -10.12 28.08
CA ILE A 67 44.77 -9.16 27.35
C ILE A 67 43.35 -9.13 27.91
N GLY A 68 43.00 -10.07 28.82
CA GLY A 68 41.74 -10.07 29.52
C GLY A 68 40.55 -10.63 28.74
N LEU A 69 40.79 -11.44 27.68
CA LEU A 69 39.74 -12.09 26.91
C LEU A 69 39.14 -13.26 27.67
N GLY A 70 37.81 -13.29 27.75
CA GLY A 70 36.97 -14.29 28.42
C GLY A 70 36.40 -15.34 27.46
N HIS A 71 35.75 -16.37 28.05
CA HIS A 71 35.04 -17.39 27.28
C HIS A 71 33.82 -16.76 26.56
N GLY A 72 33.78 -16.91 25.24
CA GLY A 72 32.68 -16.40 24.44
C GLY A 72 32.85 -14.97 23.92
N ASP A 73 33.98 -14.31 24.22
CA ASP A 73 34.26 -12.97 23.75
C ASP A 73 34.37 -12.90 22.21
N MET A 74 33.98 -11.74 21.69
CA MET A 74 34.04 -11.46 20.24
C MET A 74 35.18 -10.49 19.94
N VAL A 75 36.07 -10.91 19.06
CA VAL A 75 37.21 -10.13 18.55
C VAL A 75 36.95 -9.84 17.07
N PHE A 76 37.16 -8.60 16.67
CA PHE A 76 36.98 -8.19 15.28
C PHE A 76 38.33 -8.23 14.56
N LEU A 77 38.33 -8.83 13.35
CA LEU A 77 39.49 -8.96 12.49
C LEU A 77 39.35 -8.03 11.29
N ASN A 78 40.44 -7.35 10.95
CA ASN A 78 40.60 -6.64 9.70
C ASN A 78 41.93 -7.01 9.06
N TYR A 79 41.93 -7.40 7.77
CA TYR A 79 43.14 -7.86 7.05
C TYR A 79 42.98 -7.59 5.55
N LYS A 80 44.15 -7.54 4.85
CA LYS A 80 44.19 -7.45 3.39
C LYS A 80 44.37 -8.85 2.78
N LYS A 81 43.85 -9.04 1.57
CA LYS A 81 44.09 -10.26 0.77
C LYS A 81 45.27 -10.03 -0.17
N ILE A 82 46.09 -11.05 -0.33
CA ILE A 82 47.20 -11.08 -1.29
C ILE A 82 46.57 -11.28 -2.67
N GLU A 83 46.70 -10.30 -3.55
CA GLU A 83 46.29 -10.46 -4.95
C GLU A 83 47.31 -11.41 -5.63
N PRO A 84 46.85 -12.46 -6.35
CA PRO A 84 47.75 -13.34 -7.09
C PRO A 84 48.41 -12.56 -8.23
N VAL A 85 49.72 -12.45 -8.20
CA VAL A 85 50.53 -11.95 -9.33
C VAL A 85 50.41 -12.99 -10.44
N LEU A 86 49.72 -12.69 -11.51
CA LEU A 86 49.67 -13.47 -12.73
C LEU A 86 51.03 -13.38 -13.42
N THR A 87 51.88 -14.39 -13.26
CA THR A 87 53.00 -14.66 -14.17
C THR A 87 52.46 -15.38 -15.39
N GLU A 88 52.63 -14.74 -16.56
CA GLU A 88 52.41 -15.36 -17.86
C GLU A 88 53.41 -16.47 -18.06
N GLU A 89 52.95 -17.69 -18.39
CA GLU A 89 53.60 -18.57 -19.38
C GLU A 89 52.68 -19.74 -19.78
N SER A 90 52.41 -19.78 -21.10
CA SER A 90 52.41 -20.95 -21.99
C SER A 90 51.38 -22.07 -21.71
N SER A 91 50.64 -22.63 -22.59
CA SER A 91 50.55 -22.78 -24.03
C SER A 91 49.50 -23.89 -24.38
N TYR A 92 48.83 -23.72 -25.52
CA TYR A 92 48.32 -24.75 -26.48
C TYR A 92 47.31 -25.84 -26.04
N ILE A 93 46.25 -25.96 -26.72
CA ILE A 93 45.83 -26.72 -27.91
C ILE A 93 44.30 -26.79 -27.93
N SER A 94 43.70 -26.19 -28.90
CA SER A 94 42.92 -26.65 -30.07
C SER A 94 41.71 -27.58 -29.75
N THR A 95 40.61 -27.51 -30.34
CA THR A 95 40.04 -27.40 -31.68
C THR A 95 38.52 -27.55 -31.52
N THR A 96 37.59 -27.15 -32.24
CA THR A 96 37.27 -26.82 -33.62
C THR A 96 35.77 -26.48 -33.78
N ARG A 97 35.52 -25.57 -34.74
CA ARG A 97 34.40 -25.53 -35.72
C ARG A 97 32.97 -25.28 -35.21
N ALA A 98 32.13 -24.54 -35.89
CA ALA A 98 32.15 -23.79 -37.14
C ALA A 98 30.93 -22.86 -37.18
N SER A 99 31.06 -21.71 -37.70
CA SER A 99 30.59 -21.10 -38.97
C SER A 99 29.08 -20.75 -38.97
N ASN A 100 28.57 -19.68 -39.48
CA ASN A 100 28.86 -18.82 -40.61
C ASN A 100 28.00 -17.56 -40.57
N HIS A 101 28.56 -16.48 -41.13
CA HIS A 101 28.11 -15.57 -42.17
C HIS A 101 27.04 -14.53 -41.82
N LEU A 102 27.05 -13.31 -42.27
CA LEU A 102 27.77 -12.46 -43.24
C LEU A 102 27.46 -10.99 -42.90
N SER A 103 28.42 -10.15 -42.95
CA SER A 103 28.74 -9.03 -43.84
C SER A 103 27.82 -7.81 -43.68
N SER A 104 28.21 -6.57 -43.84
CA SER A 104 29.32 -5.89 -44.44
C SER A 104 29.24 -4.38 -44.18
N THR A 105 30.40 -3.75 -44.11
CA THR A 105 30.95 -2.56 -44.77
C THR A 105 30.42 -1.18 -44.29
N ASN A 106 31.19 -0.18 -44.06
CA ASN A 106 32.45 0.39 -44.51
C ASN A 106 32.84 1.60 -43.64
N LYS A 107 34.13 1.76 -43.37
CA LYS A 107 35.07 2.86 -43.66
C LYS A 107 34.67 4.29 -43.21
N GLU A 108 35.51 5.14 -42.72
CA GLU A 108 36.96 5.38 -42.74
C GLU A 108 37.36 6.52 -41.78
N ASN A 109 38.64 6.47 -41.34
CA ASN A 109 39.56 7.58 -41.04
C ASN A 109 39.25 8.50 -39.85
N GLY A 110 40.12 8.77 -38.97
CA GLY A 110 41.59 8.69 -38.86
C GLY A 110 42.10 9.59 -37.75
N LYS A 111 43.24 9.18 -37.23
CA LYS A 111 44.28 9.98 -36.57
C LYS A 111 44.18 10.43 -35.11
N LEU A 112 44.91 9.72 -34.28
CA LEU A 112 46.17 10.11 -33.58
C LEU A 112 46.08 10.93 -32.26
N LEU A 113 46.70 10.27 -31.24
CA LEU A 113 47.53 10.79 -30.12
C LEU A 113 46.81 11.51 -28.95
N SER A 114 46.78 10.98 -27.78
CA SER A 114 47.85 10.91 -26.79
C SER A 114 47.34 10.42 -25.43
N LYS A 115 48.18 9.64 -24.79
CA LYS A 115 48.33 9.35 -23.35
C LYS A 115 47.39 10.08 -22.40
N ASN A 116 46.70 9.35 -21.53
CA ASN A 116 46.88 9.55 -20.10
C ASN A 116 46.27 8.42 -19.24
N ASN A 117 47.06 8.06 -18.25
CA ASN A 117 46.70 7.19 -17.13
C ASN A 117 45.54 7.73 -16.31
N GLY A 118 44.67 6.84 -15.84
CA GLY A 118 43.78 7.11 -14.72
C GLY A 118 42.30 6.88 -15.01
N GLN A 119 41.85 5.63 -15.11
CA GLN A 119 40.42 5.32 -15.11
C GLN A 119 40.15 3.96 -14.43
N HIS A 120 40.16 3.95 -13.11
CA HIS A 120 39.47 2.91 -12.32
C HIS A 120 38.53 3.47 -11.25
N ALA A 121 38.32 4.79 -11.20
CA ALA A 121 37.38 5.43 -10.28
C ALA A 121 36.02 5.80 -10.93
N SER A 122 35.91 5.77 -12.28
CA SER A 122 34.74 6.36 -12.97
C SER A 122 33.50 5.49 -13.09
N ASN A 123 33.61 4.17 -12.97
CA ASN A 123 32.44 3.29 -13.13
C ASN A 123 31.53 3.23 -11.89
N PHE A 124 32.09 3.44 -10.70
CA PHE A 124 31.28 3.44 -9.48
C PHE A 124 30.52 4.77 -9.29
N GLU A 125 31.14 5.88 -9.68
CA GLU A 125 30.49 7.20 -9.65
C GLU A 125 29.45 7.36 -10.77
N LEU A 126 29.65 6.76 -11.95
CA LEU A 126 28.67 6.72 -13.02
C LEU A 126 27.43 5.88 -12.64
N TYR A 127 27.62 4.77 -11.91
CA TYR A 127 26.51 3.96 -11.41
C TYR A 127 25.71 4.69 -10.31
N GLN A 128 26.38 5.44 -9.44
CA GLN A 128 25.71 6.27 -8.43
C GLN A 128 25.06 7.51 -9.04
N ASN A 129 25.66 8.13 -10.05
CA ASN A 129 25.07 9.29 -10.73
C ASN A 129 23.87 8.90 -11.60
N ASN A 130 23.87 7.75 -12.27
CA ASN A 130 22.71 7.25 -13.00
C ASN A 130 21.55 6.89 -12.06
N LYS A 131 21.82 6.24 -10.90
CA LYS A 131 20.78 6.02 -9.89
C LYS A 131 20.23 7.32 -9.29
N LYS A 132 21.09 8.32 -9.03
CA LYS A 132 20.63 9.64 -8.55
C LYS A 132 19.80 10.39 -9.59
N THR A 133 20.09 10.27 -10.87
CA THR A 133 19.32 10.89 -11.96
C THR A 133 17.96 10.19 -12.15
N GLU A 134 17.87 8.86 -11.98
CA GLU A 134 16.60 8.13 -12.03
C GLU A 134 15.71 8.44 -10.83
N ILE A 135 16.25 8.53 -9.62
CA ILE A 135 15.50 8.87 -8.39
C ILE A 135 14.93 10.29 -8.47
N ASN A 136 15.67 11.24 -9.04
CA ASN A 136 15.18 12.61 -9.23
C ASN A 136 14.09 12.73 -10.33
N SER A 137 13.84 11.69 -11.11
CA SER A 137 12.80 11.65 -12.15
C SER A 137 11.46 11.07 -11.66
N VAL A 138 11.41 10.49 -10.45
CA VAL A 138 10.15 9.93 -9.90
C VAL A 138 9.20 11.05 -9.55
N ARG A 139 8.10 11.12 -10.28
CA ARG A 139 7.01 12.06 -10.01
C ARG A 139 6.14 11.52 -8.89
N GLN A 140 6.16 12.18 -7.76
CA GLN A 140 5.22 11.90 -6.64
C GLN A 140 4.02 12.87 -6.68
N SER A 141 3.05 12.67 -5.77
CA SER A 141 1.87 13.53 -5.69
C SER A 141 2.24 14.95 -5.21
N GLU A 142 1.44 15.96 -5.59
CA GLU A 142 1.61 17.35 -5.13
C GLU A 142 1.45 17.46 -3.60
N LEU A 143 0.59 16.62 -3.03
CA LEU A 143 0.40 16.52 -1.58
C LEU A 143 1.70 16.08 -0.89
N ASP A 144 2.34 15.03 -1.40
CA ASP A 144 3.60 14.55 -0.85
C ASP A 144 4.72 15.59 -0.98
N ASP A 145 4.77 16.31 -2.11
CA ASP A 145 5.73 17.41 -2.29
C ASP A 145 5.50 18.58 -1.32
N THR A 146 4.26 18.82 -0.97
CA THR A 146 3.89 19.85 0.02
C THR A 146 4.28 19.42 1.43
N LEU A 147 3.95 18.19 1.84
CA LEU A 147 4.29 17.64 3.15
C LEU A 147 5.81 17.46 3.33
N ASP A 148 6.53 17.14 2.26
CA ASP A 148 7.99 17.08 2.28
C ASP A 148 8.67 18.42 2.55
N LYS A 149 8.04 19.53 2.19
CA LYS A 149 8.55 20.88 2.46
C LYS A 149 8.25 21.36 3.88
N GLN A 150 7.21 20.84 4.50
CA GLN A 150 6.83 21.18 5.87
C GLN A 150 7.79 20.51 6.87
N ASP A 151 8.17 21.21 7.94
CA ASP A 151 8.98 20.64 9.03
C ASP A 151 8.14 19.76 9.98
N GLY A 152 6.83 19.95 9.98
CA GLY A 152 5.86 19.21 10.79
C GLY A 152 5.96 19.47 12.29
N LYS A 153 6.69 20.49 12.71
CA LYS A 153 6.87 20.81 14.13
C LYS A 153 5.56 21.20 14.80
N ILE A 154 5.36 20.67 16.00
CA ILE A 154 4.17 20.87 16.81
C ILE A 154 4.40 22.09 17.70
N PHE A 155 3.77 23.21 17.38
CA PHE A 155 3.88 24.45 18.14
C PHE A 155 3.09 24.37 19.45
N ARG A 156 3.76 24.65 20.57
CA ARG A 156 3.15 24.72 21.90
C ARG A 156 2.92 26.16 22.30
N LYS A 157 1.74 26.44 22.84
CA LYS A 157 1.44 27.75 23.39
C LYS A 157 2.30 28.02 24.64
N ARG A 158 2.72 29.25 24.82
CA ARG A 158 3.43 29.70 26.03
C ARG A 158 2.55 29.48 27.27
N ASP A 159 3.07 28.77 28.24
CA ASP A 159 2.44 28.61 29.54
C ASP A 159 2.85 29.79 30.45
N GLN A 160 1.88 30.59 30.89
CA GLN A 160 2.14 31.76 31.74
C GLN A 160 2.74 31.40 33.11
N LYS A 161 2.52 30.20 33.60
CA LYS A 161 3.03 29.74 34.90
C LYS A 161 4.44 29.14 34.82
N MET A 162 4.76 28.48 33.73
CA MET A 162 6.01 27.71 33.58
C MET A 162 7.05 28.47 32.74
N CYS A 163 6.64 29.24 31.75
CA CYS A 163 7.55 30.01 30.90
C CYS A 163 7.99 31.30 31.57
N ARG A 164 9.26 31.38 31.98
CA ARG A 164 9.85 32.56 32.67
C ARG A 164 10.67 33.48 31.74
N HIS A 165 10.61 33.29 30.44
CA HIS A 165 11.36 34.07 29.44
C HIS A 165 10.49 35.17 28.80
N GLY A 166 11.12 36.14 28.15
CA GLY A 166 10.44 37.15 27.34
C GLY A 166 9.81 36.59 26.08
N ASP A 167 9.09 37.43 25.32
CA ASP A 167 8.30 37.01 24.17
C ASP A 167 9.12 36.42 23.00
N LYS A 168 10.40 36.77 22.92
CA LYS A 168 11.34 36.26 21.90
C LYS A 168 12.14 35.02 22.34
N GLY A 169 12.03 34.63 23.63
CA GLY A 169 12.72 33.45 24.16
C GLY A 169 11.89 32.18 24.01
N MET A 170 12.54 31.05 24.08
CA MET A 170 11.91 29.71 24.14
C MET A 170 12.51 28.92 25.29
N CYS A 171 11.74 28.06 25.90
CA CYS A 171 12.16 27.10 26.91
C CYS A 171 11.55 25.72 26.64
N ASP A 172 11.93 24.71 27.41
CA ASP A 172 11.48 23.33 27.23
C ASP A 172 9.95 23.17 27.26
N TYR A 173 9.23 24.12 27.89
CA TYR A 173 7.77 24.10 27.96
C TYR A 173 7.07 24.62 26.71
N CYS A 174 7.69 25.55 25.96
CA CYS A 174 7.09 26.17 24.77
C CYS A 174 7.87 25.89 23.47
N MET A 175 9.04 25.25 23.56
CA MET A 175 9.78 24.84 22.37
C MET A 175 8.94 23.88 21.52
N PRO A 176 8.85 24.06 20.19
CA PRO A 176 8.12 23.17 19.32
C PRO A 176 8.63 21.73 19.45
N LEU A 177 7.70 20.78 19.50
CA LEU A 177 8.03 19.34 19.51
C LEU A 177 8.26 18.84 18.08
N GLU A 178 9.07 17.80 17.96
CA GLU A 178 9.25 17.10 16.69
C GLU A 178 7.97 16.32 16.31
N PRO A 179 7.67 16.13 15.01
CA PRO A 179 6.44 15.46 14.57
C PRO A 179 6.35 13.98 14.97
N PHE A 180 7.40 13.42 15.53
CA PHE A 180 7.48 12.04 16.02
C PHE A 180 7.69 11.97 17.54
N ASP A 181 7.37 13.05 18.27
CA ASP A 181 7.47 13.07 19.74
C ASP A 181 6.52 12.08 20.38
N THR A 182 7.07 11.17 21.19
CA THR A 182 6.31 10.07 21.80
C THR A 182 5.33 10.53 22.87
N GLY A 183 5.67 11.60 23.60
CA GLY A 183 4.78 12.19 24.62
C GLY A 183 3.53 12.76 23.96
N TYR A 184 3.71 13.57 22.92
CA TYR A 184 2.59 14.14 22.17
C TYR A 184 1.70 13.05 21.54
N MET A 185 2.31 12.01 20.96
CA MET A 185 1.58 10.89 20.36
C MET A 185 0.71 10.17 21.41
N HIS A 186 1.27 9.91 22.58
CA HIS A 186 0.55 9.27 23.69
C HIS A 186 -0.62 10.13 24.19
N ASP A 187 -0.38 11.44 24.43
CA ASP A 187 -1.38 12.35 24.97
C ASP A 187 -2.58 12.56 24.01
N ASN A 188 -2.33 12.44 22.71
CA ASN A 188 -3.37 12.54 21.68
C ASN A 188 -3.89 11.19 21.18
N ASN A 189 -3.54 10.07 21.82
CA ASN A 189 -3.93 8.71 21.43
C ASN A 189 -3.57 8.33 19.99
N ILE A 190 -2.47 8.87 19.46
CA ILE A 190 -1.97 8.56 18.13
C ILE A 190 -1.10 7.30 18.21
N LYS A 191 -1.60 6.17 17.73
CA LYS A 191 -0.92 4.86 17.86
C LYS A 191 0.28 4.70 16.93
N ASN A 192 0.21 5.24 15.71
CA ASN A 192 1.23 5.10 14.68
C ASN A 192 1.63 6.46 14.15
N LEU A 193 2.88 6.61 13.74
CA LEU A 193 3.36 7.80 13.03
C LEU A 193 2.71 7.91 11.66
N SER A 194 2.50 9.13 11.16
CA SER A 194 2.23 9.33 9.74
C SER A 194 3.48 9.01 8.91
N PHE A 195 3.30 8.72 7.62
CA PHE A 195 4.41 8.40 6.73
C PHE A 195 5.49 9.50 6.70
N HIS A 196 5.09 10.76 6.57
CA HIS A 196 6.02 11.87 6.53
C HIS A 196 6.70 12.15 7.88
N SER A 197 6.01 11.94 9.02
CA SER A 197 6.63 11.99 10.35
C SER A 197 7.66 10.87 10.54
N PHE A 198 7.39 9.68 9.99
CA PHE A 198 8.34 8.57 9.98
C PHE A 198 9.59 8.90 9.13
N LEU A 199 9.42 9.53 7.97
CA LEU A 199 10.54 10.04 7.16
C LEU A 199 11.38 11.05 7.96
N ARG A 200 10.75 11.99 8.67
CA ARG A 200 11.45 12.95 9.53
C ARG A 200 12.23 12.26 10.64
N LYS A 201 11.65 11.23 11.27
CA LYS A 201 12.32 10.42 12.29
C LYS A 201 13.57 9.73 11.75
N ILE A 202 13.49 9.07 10.58
CA ILE A 202 14.66 8.43 9.95
C ILE A 202 15.71 9.47 9.61
N ASN A 203 15.30 10.59 9.03
CA ASN A 203 16.21 11.67 8.65
C ASN A 203 16.95 12.24 9.88
N SER A 204 16.24 12.51 10.98
CA SER A 204 16.84 13.00 12.21
C SER A 204 17.79 12.01 12.88
N ALA A 205 17.51 10.72 12.76
CA ALA A 205 18.41 9.66 13.27
C ALA A 205 19.71 9.54 12.46
N THR A 206 19.65 9.82 11.14
CA THR A 206 20.79 9.73 10.22
C THR A 206 21.59 11.03 10.17
N ASN A 207 20.91 12.17 10.09
CA ASN A 207 21.49 13.50 9.95
C ASN A 207 21.42 14.25 11.27
N LYS A 208 22.38 14.03 12.15
CA LYS A 208 22.46 14.78 13.42
C LYS A 208 22.77 16.26 13.15
N THR A 209 22.10 17.11 13.89
CA THR A 209 22.30 18.57 13.84
C THR A 209 23.79 18.89 14.01
N GLY A 210 24.41 19.55 13.04
CA GLY A 210 25.83 19.95 13.07
C GLY A 210 26.79 19.11 12.22
N GLN A 211 26.35 17.99 11.63
CA GLN A 211 27.22 17.16 10.76
C GLN A 211 27.18 17.54 9.28
N GLY A 212 26.35 18.51 8.86
CA GLY A 212 26.31 19.01 7.49
C GLY A 212 25.87 18.03 6.40
N SER A 213 25.48 16.81 6.77
CA SER A 213 24.99 15.81 5.82
C SER A 213 23.48 15.98 5.63
N SER A 214 23.04 16.04 4.37
CA SER A 214 21.62 16.02 3.99
C SER A 214 21.20 14.67 3.38
N PHE A 215 22.06 13.65 3.47
CA PHE A 215 21.79 12.32 2.93
C PHE A 215 20.77 11.58 3.79
N MET A 216 19.64 11.22 3.22
CA MET A 216 18.68 10.30 3.80
C MET A 216 18.85 8.93 3.13
N PRO A 217 19.03 7.84 3.91
CA PRO A 217 19.07 6.52 3.32
C PRO A 217 17.73 6.23 2.62
N PRO A 218 17.78 5.71 1.38
CA PRO A 218 16.57 5.43 0.65
C PRO A 218 15.75 4.36 1.37
N LEU A 219 14.43 4.50 1.33
CA LEU A 219 13.52 3.50 1.81
C LEU A 219 13.60 2.27 0.91
N SER A 220 13.63 1.09 1.49
CA SER A 220 13.51 -0.17 0.78
C SER A 220 12.30 -0.96 1.29
N GLU A 221 11.50 -1.44 0.36
CA GLU A 221 10.45 -2.40 0.71
C GLU A 221 11.09 -3.73 1.11
N PRO A 222 10.46 -4.50 2.02
CA PRO A 222 10.89 -5.86 2.29
C PRO A 222 10.89 -6.68 0.98
N TYR A 223 11.85 -7.56 0.82
CA TYR A 223 11.93 -8.44 -0.34
C TYR A 223 12.21 -9.87 0.14
N TYR A 224 11.20 -10.74 0.00
CA TYR A 224 11.21 -12.08 0.57
C TYR A 224 11.31 -13.19 -0.47
N ARG A 225 11.60 -12.86 -1.71
CA ARG A 225 11.83 -13.82 -2.80
C ARG A 225 13.31 -14.05 -3.03
N VAL A 226 13.66 -15.21 -3.59
CA VAL A 226 15.04 -15.47 -4.02
C VAL A 226 15.42 -14.49 -5.13
N LYS A 227 16.56 -13.83 -4.99
CA LYS A 227 17.04 -12.86 -5.98
C LYS A 227 17.41 -13.57 -7.27
N SER A 228 16.83 -13.16 -8.39
CA SER A 228 17.22 -13.60 -9.72
C SER A 228 18.58 -13.03 -10.12
N GLY A 229 19.36 -13.77 -10.94
CA GLY A 229 20.64 -13.28 -11.46
C GLY A 229 21.73 -13.18 -10.39
N CYS A 230 21.88 -14.21 -9.55
CA CYS A 230 22.89 -14.23 -8.51
C CYS A 230 24.31 -14.17 -9.11
N PRO A 231 25.19 -13.25 -8.65
CA PRO A 231 26.54 -13.10 -9.17
C PRO A 231 27.47 -14.27 -8.83
N SER A 232 27.04 -15.21 -7.99
CA SER A 232 27.83 -16.40 -7.58
C SER A 232 27.88 -17.51 -8.62
N GLY A 233 27.20 -17.37 -9.79
CA GLY A 233 27.31 -18.29 -10.93
C GLY A 233 26.64 -19.66 -10.75
N HIS A 234 25.88 -19.89 -9.67
CA HIS A 234 25.10 -21.12 -9.51
C HIS A 234 23.80 -21.08 -10.32
N LEU A 235 23.19 -22.24 -10.54
CA LEU A 235 21.87 -22.36 -11.18
C LEU A 235 20.83 -21.53 -10.41
N GLN A 236 19.84 -21.02 -11.13
CA GLN A 236 18.72 -20.33 -10.50
C GLN A 236 17.88 -21.30 -9.65
N TRP A 237 17.24 -20.75 -8.61
CA TRP A 237 16.27 -21.51 -7.82
C TRP A 237 15.16 -22.11 -8.71
N PRO A 238 14.80 -23.39 -8.52
CA PRO A 238 15.15 -24.31 -7.44
C PRO A 238 16.47 -25.08 -7.62
N GLY A 239 17.17 -24.91 -8.72
CA GLY A 239 18.43 -25.63 -9.00
C GLY A 239 19.59 -25.29 -8.05
N GLY A 240 19.57 -24.11 -7.42
CA GLY A 240 20.60 -23.70 -6.46
C GLY A 240 20.20 -22.42 -5.70
N ILE A 241 20.77 -22.25 -4.52
CA ILE A 241 20.61 -21.05 -3.67
C ILE A 241 21.90 -20.81 -2.86
N CYS A 242 22.23 -19.55 -2.63
CA CYS A 242 23.35 -19.16 -1.77
C CYS A 242 22.95 -17.99 -0.86
N THR A 243 23.78 -17.68 0.12
CA THR A 243 23.54 -16.61 1.10
C THR A 243 23.37 -15.21 0.50
N LYS A 244 23.80 -14.98 -0.76
CA LYS A 244 23.66 -13.70 -1.44
C LYS A 244 22.30 -13.52 -2.12
N CYS A 245 21.69 -14.61 -2.59
CA CYS A 245 20.38 -14.59 -3.27
C CYS A 245 19.23 -15.06 -2.37
N GLN A 246 19.51 -15.78 -1.30
CA GLN A 246 18.54 -16.20 -0.30
C GLN A 246 17.97 -14.98 0.44
N PRO A 247 16.65 -14.87 0.60
CA PRO A 247 16.05 -13.86 1.45
C PRO A 247 16.41 -14.09 2.92
N SER A 248 16.50 -13.01 3.69
CA SER A 248 16.70 -13.10 5.14
C SER A 248 15.45 -13.65 5.84
N ALA A 249 15.65 -14.21 7.04
CA ALA A 249 14.53 -14.57 7.91
C ALA A 249 13.63 -13.35 8.20
N ILE A 250 12.34 -13.60 8.26
CA ILE A 250 11.31 -12.58 8.49
C ILE A 250 11.04 -12.51 9.99
N THR A 251 11.05 -11.31 10.56
CA THR A 251 10.60 -11.09 11.94
C THR A 251 9.45 -10.09 11.93
N LEU A 252 8.25 -10.59 12.15
CA LEU A 252 7.03 -9.78 12.18
C LEU A 252 6.96 -8.97 13.46
N GLN A 253 6.58 -7.72 13.31
CA GLN A 253 6.27 -6.78 14.38
C GLN A 253 5.27 -5.75 13.87
N PRO A 254 4.47 -5.11 14.75
CA PRO A 254 3.56 -4.05 14.34
C PRO A 254 4.29 -2.95 13.56
N GLN A 255 3.73 -2.53 12.42
CA GLN A 255 4.30 -1.46 11.60
C GLN A 255 4.21 -0.13 12.36
N PRO A 256 5.32 0.63 12.54
CA PRO A 256 5.33 1.83 13.38
C PRO A 256 4.73 3.07 12.71
N PHE A 257 4.37 2.99 11.43
CA PHE A 257 3.81 4.11 10.67
C PHE A 257 2.59 3.68 9.85
N ARG A 258 1.82 4.66 9.41
CA ARG A 258 0.69 4.52 8.48
C ARG A 258 1.01 5.23 7.19
N MET A 259 0.52 4.70 6.07
CA MET A 259 0.59 5.40 4.78
C MET A 259 -0.55 6.43 4.63
N VAL A 260 -1.71 6.10 5.21
CA VAL A 260 -2.88 6.98 5.38
C VAL A 260 -3.29 6.94 6.85
N ASP A 261 -3.61 8.07 7.45
CA ASP A 261 -3.94 8.18 8.87
C ASP A 261 -5.44 8.11 9.12
N HIS A 262 -6.24 8.63 8.19
CA HIS A 262 -7.68 8.79 8.35
C HIS A 262 -8.45 8.53 7.06
N VAL A 263 -9.63 7.92 7.16
CA VAL A 263 -10.58 7.76 6.06
C VAL A 263 -11.79 8.64 6.36
N GLU A 264 -12.01 9.66 5.54
CA GLU A 264 -13.12 10.60 5.68
C GLU A 264 -14.15 10.37 4.58
N PHE A 265 -15.39 10.05 4.95
CA PHE A 265 -16.50 10.01 4.00
C PHE A 265 -17.12 11.40 3.88
N SER A 266 -17.17 11.97 2.68
CA SER A 266 -17.56 13.36 2.44
C SER A 266 -18.97 13.71 2.94
N LYS A 267 -19.87 12.72 2.96
CA LYS A 267 -21.24 12.84 3.52
C LYS A 267 -21.72 11.50 4.10
N PRO A 268 -22.52 11.49 5.18
CA PRO A 268 -23.06 10.26 5.78
C PRO A 268 -23.93 9.42 4.84
N SER A 269 -24.64 10.06 3.92
CA SER A 269 -25.51 9.36 2.97
C SER A 269 -24.79 8.38 2.04
N LEU A 270 -23.47 8.54 1.81
CA LEU A 270 -22.67 7.57 1.07
C LEU A 270 -22.72 6.19 1.74
N VAL A 271 -22.49 6.16 3.04
CA VAL A 271 -22.49 4.92 3.83
C VAL A 271 -23.90 4.39 4.01
N GLU A 272 -24.86 5.28 4.26
CA GLU A 272 -26.29 4.91 4.39
C GLU A 272 -26.84 4.28 3.11
N ASN A 273 -26.55 4.86 1.96
CA ASN A 273 -26.98 4.34 0.67
C ASN A 273 -26.31 2.97 0.37
N PHE A 274 -25.07 2.77 0.78
CA PHE A 274 -24.39 1.49 0.65
C PHE A 274 -25.02 0.42 1.57
N LEU A 275 -25.31 0.76 2.82
CA LEU A 275 -25.98 -0.11 3.80
C LEU A 275 -27.42 -0.47 3.42
N ASN A 276 -28.11 0.39 2.69
CA ASN A 276 -29.50 0.12 2.26
C ASN A 276 -29.60 -1.14 1.41
N PHE A 277 -28.57 -1.52 0.66
CA PHE A 277 -28.56 -2.80 -0.04
C PHE A 277 -28.70 -3.99 0.92
N TRP A 278 -27.88 -4.02 1.98
CA TRP A 278 -27.94 -5.07 3.00
C TRP A 278 -29.28 -5.05 3.75
N ARG A 279 -29.78 -3.87 4.11
CA ARG A 279 -31.08 -3.73 4.80
C ARG A 279 -32.24 -4.27 3.98
N MET A 280 -32.18 -4.17 2.65
CA MET A 280 -33.24 -4.64 1.75
C MET A 280 -33.09 -6.11 1.36
N SER A 281 -31.88 -6.61 1.23
CA SER A 281 -31.61 -7.94 0.70
C SER A 281 -31.17 -8.96 1.74
N GLY A 282 -30.60 -8.52 2.87
CA GLY A 282 -29.88 -9.37 3.83
C GLY A 282 -28.52 -9.88 3.33
N CYS A 283 -28.12 -9.53 2.10
CA CYS A 283 -26.89 -10.02 1.49
C CYS A 283 -25.73 -9.03 1.66
N GLN A 284 -24.51 -9.55 1.74
CA GLN A 284 -23.30 -8.74 1.83
C GLN A 284 -23.04 -7.98 0.53
N ARG A 285 -22.36 -6.86 0.64
CA ARG A 285 -22.08 -5.95 -0.48
C ARG A 285 -20.65 -5.45 -0.46
N PHE A 286 -20.06 -5.29 -1.65
CA PHE A 286 -18.72 -4.77 -1.88
C PHE A 286 -18.77 -3.51 -2.74
N GLY A 287 -17.88 -2.54 -2.47
CA GLY A 287 -17.74 -1.32 -3.25
C GLY A 287 -16.29 -0.84 -3.33
N TYR A 288 -15.93 -0.20 -4.43
CA TYR A 288 -14.70 0.58 -4.56
C TYR A 288 -14.93 2.01 -4.08
N LEU A 289 -13.99 2.52 -3.30
CA LEU A 289 -14.00 3.90 -2.82
C LEU A 289 -13.28 4.78 -3.84
N TYR A 290 -14.00 5.72 -4.42
CA TYR A 290 -13.45 6.77 -5.27
C TYR A 290 -13.34 8.06 -4.48
N GLY A 291 -12.17 8.68 -4.56
CA GLY A 291 -11.87 9.84 -3.74
C GLY A 291 -10.54 10.48 -4.07
N ARG A 292 -10.01 11.23 -3.12
CA ARG A 292 -8.72 11.92 -3.23
C ARG A 292 -7.98 11.89 -1.90
N TYR A 293 -6.66 12.05 -1.95
CA TYR A 293 -5.86 12.23 -0.74
C TYR A 293 -5.70 13.71 -0.42
N SER A 294 -5.74 14.05 0.87
CA SER A 294 -5.53 15.41 1.37
C SER A 294 -4.79 15.41 2.70
N GLU A 295 -4.30 16.57 3.11
CA GLU A 295 -3.64 16.76 4.41
C GLU A 295 -4.62 16.51 5.56
N TYR A 296 -4.13 15.83 6.61
CA TYR A 296 -4.88 15.56 7.84
C TYR A 296 -4.21 16.23 9.02
N PRO A 297 -4.68 17.43 9.42
CA PRO A 297 -3.99 18.27 10.42
C PRO A 297 -4.07 17.73 11.86
N GLU A 298 -4.94 16.77 12.17
CA GLU A 298 -5.04 16.18 13.51
C GLU A 298 -3.83 15.30 13.86
N VAL A 299 -3.13 14.79 12.83
CA VAL A 299 -1.88 14.05 12.99
C VAL A 299 -0.75 14.85 12.34
N PRO A 300 0.41 15.03 12.99
CA PRO A 300 1.53 15.74 12.40
C PRO A 300 1.94 15.14 11.04
N LEU A 301 1.94 15.97 9.98
CA LEU A 301 2.21 15.55 8.60
C LEU A 301 1.30 14.38 8.13
N GLY A 302 0.07 14.32 8.64
CA GLY A 302 -0.89 13.26 8.35
C GLY A 302 -1.53 13.37 6.96
N ILE A 303 -1.97 12.24 6.44
CA ILE A 303 -2.70 12.12 5.17
C ILE A 303 -4.06 11.48 5.46
N LYS A 304 -5.13 12.04 4.88
CA LYS A 304 -6.45 11.41 4.86
C LYS A 304 -6.88 11.05 3.45
N ALA A 305 -7.62 9.95 3.33
CA ALA A 305 -8.36 9.57 2.14
C ALA A 305 -9.79 10.12 2.25
N VAL A 306 -10.16 11.04 1.37
CA VAL A 306 -11.51 11.62 1.32
C VAL A 306 -12.31 10.85 0.27
N VAL A 307 -13.33 10.13 0.72
CA VAL A 307 -14.21 9.31 -0.13
C VAL A 307 -15.36 10.18 -0.62
N GLU A 308 -15.51 10.31 -1.93
CA GLU A 308 -16.55 11.10 -2.57
C GLU A 308 -17.65 10.24 -3.21
N ALA A 309 -17.35 8.98 -3.58
CA ALA A 309 -18.31 8.04 -4.11
C ALA A 309 -17.93 6.59 -3.77
N ILE A 310 -18.95 5.71 -3.70
CA ILE A 310 -18.80 4.27 -3.52
C ILE A 310 -19.39 3.60 -4.75
N TYR A 311 -18.56 3.02 -5.61
CA TYR A 311 -18.98 2.31 -6.81
C TYR A 311 -19.09 0.81 -6.55
N GLU A 312 -20.22 0.21 -6.89
CA GLU A 312 -20.51 -1.21 -6.67
C GLU A 312 -20.29 -2.01 -7.95
N PRO A 313 -19.17 -2.76 -8.06
CA PRO A 313 -18.88 -3.54 -9.26
C PRO A 313 -19.89 -4.69 -9.43
N PRO A 314 -19.95 -5.35 -10.60
CA PRO A 314 -20.74 -6.56 -10.79
C PRO A 314 -20.36 -7.61 -9.75
N GLN A 315 -21.35 -8.08 -8.98
CA GLN A 315 -21.14 -9.00 -7.86
C GLN A 315 -22.40 -9.78 -7.52
N SER A 316 -22.20 -10.92 -6.87
CA SER A 316 -23.26 -11.72 -6.26
C SER A 316 -23.00 -11.75 -4.76
N GLY A 317 -23.92 -11.15 -3.98
CA GLY A 317 -23.87 -11.16 -2.53
C GLY A 317 -24.67 -12.32 -1.96
N GLU A 318 -24.13 -12.94 -0.92
CA GLU A 318 -24.76 -13.97 -0.10
C GLU A 318 -24.89 -13.46 1.34
N ILE A 319 -25.49 -14.23 2.23
CA ILE A 319 -25.66 -13.85 3.64
C ILE A 319 -24.30 -13.72 4.34
N ASP A 320 -23.36 -14.57 3.98
CA ASP A 320 -22.05 -14.73 4.61
C ASP A 320 -20.85 -14.57 3.64
N GLY A 321 -21.12 -14.14 2.40
CA GLY A 321 -20.08 -14.04 1.39
C GLY A 321 -20.40 -13.07 0.24
N ILE A 322 -19.35 -12.80 -0.55
CA ILE A 322 -19.42 -11.95 -1.74
C ILE A 322 -18.58 -12.59 -2.84
N THR A 323 -19.16 -12.77 -4.02
CA THR A 323 -18.44 -13.19 -5.21
C THR A 323 -18.37 -12.01 -6.18
N LEU A 324 -17.16 -11.57 -6.50
CA LEU A 324 -16.93 -10.52 -7.49
C LEU A 324 -16.99 -11.12 -8.89
N ASN A 325 -17.87 -10.59 -9.72
CA ASN A 325 -17.99 -10.98 -11.11
C ASN A 325 -17.04 -10.17 -12.01
N LYS A 326 -16.89 -10.59 -13.26
CA LYS A 326 -16.06 -9.85 -14.22
C LYS A 326 -16.61 -8.43 -14.41
N TRP A 327 -15.76 -7.44 -14.20
CA TRP A 327 -16.11 -6.04 -14.39
C TRP A 327 -15.57 -5.55 -15.74
N GLU A 328 -16.44 -5.53 -16.75
CA GLU A 328 -16.04 -5.19 -18.13
C GLU A 328 -15.77 -3.69 -18.34
N ASN A 329 -16.44 -2.83 -17.59
CA ASN A 329 -16.31 -1.37 -17.69
C ASN A 329 -15.47 -0.75 -16.55
N GLU A 330 -14.47 -1.47 -16.03
CA GLU A 330 -13.59 -0.94 -14.97
C GLU A 330 -12.83 0.29 -15.45
N GLU A 331 -12.25 0.21 -16.65
CA GLU A 331 -11.47 1.31 -17.26
C GLU A 331 -12.32 2.55 -17.53
N GLY A 332 -13.56 2.39 -18.02
CA GLY A 332 -14.46 3.51 -18.25
C GLY A 332 -14.85 4.22 -16.96
N THR A 333 -15.13 3.47 -15.89
CA THR A 333 -15.40 4.08 -14.57
C THR A 333 -14.17 4.84 -14.05
N ASP A 334 -12.96 4.32 -14.25
CA ASP A 334 -11.72 4.98 -13.86
C ASP A 334 -11.44 6.25 -14.70
N GLU A 335 -11.83 6.26 -15.98
CA GLU A 335 -11.75 7.47 -16.84
C GLU A 335 -12.68 8.57 -16.33
N VAL A 336 -13.93 8.25 -16.02
CA VAL A 336 -14.88 9.20 -15.42
C VAL A 336 -14.37 9.74 -14.09
N ALA A 337 -13.89 8.87 -13.21
CA ALA A 337 -13.30 9.27 -11.93
C ALA A 337 -12.13 10.26 -12.13
N LYS A 338 -11.24 9.96 -13.06
CA LYS A 338 -10.09 10.82 -13.39
C LYS A 338 -10.53 12.18 -13.96
N LEU A 339 -11.57 12.23 -14.78
CA LEU A 339 -12.15 13.49 -15.27
C LEU A 339 -12.75 14.32 -14.12
N CYS A 340 -13.26 13.67 -13.08
CA CYS A 340 -13.74 14.31 -11.85
C CYS A 340 -12.61 14.66 -10.86
N GLY A 341 -11.34 14.37 -11.18
CA GLY A 341 -10.21 14.56 -10.26
C GLY A 341 -10.17 13.55 -9.12
N LEU A 342 -10.74 12.36 -9.31
CA LEU A 342 -10.80 11.27 -8.35
C LEU A 342 -9.94 10.08 -8.79
N GLU A 343 -9.56 9.27 -7.80
CA GLU A 343 -8.88 7.99 -8.00
C GLU A 343 -9.47 6.91 -7.09
N LYS A 344 -9.17 5.64 -7.35
CA LYS A 344 -9.51 4.56 -6.42
C LYS A 344 -8.64 4.66 -5.18
N VAL A 345 -9.22 5.12 -4.07
CA VAL A 345 -8.52 5.27 -2.78
C VAL A 345 -8.66 4.06 -1.88
N GLY A 346 -9.62 3.17 -2.15
CA GLY A 346 -9.83 1.99 -1.32
C GLY A 346 -10.99 1.12 -1.73
N VAL A 347 -11.35 0.24 -0.81
CA VAL A 347 -12.52 -0.65 -0.89
C VAL A 347 -13.31 -0.63 0.40
N ILE A 348 -14.59 -0.99 0.30
CA ILE A 348 -15.50 -1.17 1.44
C ILE A 348 -16.35 -2.42 1.22
N TRP A 349 -16.63 -3.15 2.28
CA TRP A 349 -17.63 -4.22 2.23
C TRP A 349 -18.40 -4.32 3.55
N THR A 350 -19.55 -4.96 3.48
CA THR A 350 -20.34 -5.31 4.65
C THR A 350 -19.98 -6.71 5.15
N ASP A 351 -19.97 -6.89 6.46
CA ASP A 351 -19.96 -8.18 7.16
C ASP A 351 -20.94 -8.08 8.32
N LEU A 352 -22.22 -8.09 7.96
CA LEU A 352 -23.32 -7.84 8.86
C LEU A 352 -24.19 -9.09 8.99
N LEU A 353 -24.58 -9.38 10.20
CA LEU A 353 -25.52 -10.45 10.51
C LEU A 353 -26.57 -9.89 11.49
N ASP A 354 -27.84 -9.98 11.11
CA ASP A 354 -28.96 -9.56 11.97
C ASP A 354 -28.92 -10.35 13.29
N SER A 355 -29.15 -9.66 14.41
CA SER A 355 -29.22 -10.29 15.73
C SER A 355 -30.44 -11.20 15.91
N GLY A 356 -31.43 -11.12 15.02
CA GLY A 356 -32.72 -11.83 15.10
C GLY A 356 -33.69 -11.26 16.14
N LYS A 357 -33.38 -10.12 16.77
CA LYS A 357 -34.22 -9.49 17.80
C LYS A 357 -35.29 -8.59 17.22
N GLY A 358 -35.20 -8.22 15.93
CA GLY A 358 -36.14 -7.29 15.28
C GLY A 358 -36.02 -5.84 15.73
N ASP A 359 -34.93 -5.49 16.42
CA ASP A 359 -34.63 -4.15 16.92
C ASP A 359 -33.59 -3.39 16.05
N GLY A 360 -33.18 -4.00 14.93
CA GLY A 360 -32.18 -3.43 14.03
C GLY A 360 -30.74 -3.61 14.51
N THR A 361 -30.50 -4.36 15.59
CA THR A 361 -29.15 -4.68 16.06
C THR A 361 -28.51 -5.79 15.24
N VAL A 362 -27.18 -5.79 15.18
CA VAL A 362 -26.36 -6.76 14.45
C VAL A 362 -25.42 -7.49 15.40
N ILE A 363 -24.99 -8.68 15.00
CA ILE A 363 -24.03 -9.47 15.79
C ILE A 363 -22.63 -8.89 15.64
N CYS A 364 -21.92 -8.67 16.77
CA CYS A 364 -20.53 -8.32 16.79
C CYS A 364 -19.66 -9.56 16.56
N LYS A 365 -19.10 -9.71 15.36
CA LYS A 365 -18.17 -10.78 15.01
C LYS A 365 -16.71 -10.37 15.18
N ARG A 366 -16.41 -9.06 15.05
CA ARG A 366 -15.07 -8.49 14.95
C ARG A 366 -14.73 -7.75 16.25
N HIS A 367 -13.95 -8.39 17.11
CA HIS A 367 -13.55 -7.85 18.41
C HIS A 367 -12.17 -8.40 18.81
N ILE A 368 -11.62 -7.90 19.91
CA ILE A 368 -10.26 -8.20 20.36
C ILE A 368 -9.99 -9.70 20.61
N ASP A 369 -10.99 -10.45 21.05
CA ASP A 369 -10.88 -11.88 21.34
C ASP A 369 -11.20 -12.76 20.12
N SER A 370 -11.41 -12.15 18.94
CA SER A 370 -11.75 -12.81 17.69
C SER A 370 -10.75 -12.38 16.61
N TYR A 371 -11.15 -11.50 15.72
CA TYR A 371 -10.29 -10.92 14.67
C TYR A 371 -10.87 -9.58 14.21
N TYR A 372 -10.04 -8.73 13.64
CA TYR A 372 -10.47 -7.47 13.01
C TYR A 372 -10.63 -7.60 11.49
N LEU A 373 -9.65 -8.21 10.82
CA LEU A 373 -9.74 -8.71 9.45
C LEU A 373 -9.36 -10.20 9.45
N SER A 374 -10.09 -11.01 8.72
CA SER A 374 -9.76 -12.42 8.55
C SER A 374 -8.48 -12.59 7.73
N SER A 375 -7.83 -13.74 7.87
CA SER A 375 -6.64 -14.07 7.09
C SER A 375 -6.88 -13.99 5.57
N LEU A 376 -8.07 -14.38 5.10
CA LEU A 376 -8.47 -14.26 3.69
C LEU A 376 -8.60 -12.79 3.27
N GLU A 377 -9.23 -11.96 4.08
CA GLU A 377 -9.39 -10.52 3.83
C GLU A 377 -8.05 -9.79 3.83
N ILE A 378 -7.11 -10.20 4.69
CA ILE A 378 -5.74 -9.67 4.69
C ILE A 378 -5.02 -9.99 3.37
N VAL A 379 -5.12 -11.22 2.88
CA VAL A 379 -4.54 -11.60 1.59
C VAL A 379 -5.17 -10.80 0.45
N PHE A 380 -6.49 -10.60 0.48
CA PHE A 380 -7.22 -9.79 -0.49
C PHE A 380 -6.77 -8.31 -0.44
N ALA A 381 -6.73 -7.70 0.75
CA ALA A 381 -6.27 -6.33 0.94
C ALA A 381 -4.80 -6.15 0.51
N ALA A 382 -3.92 -7.11 0.82
CA ALA A 382 -2.52 -7.08 0.41
C ALA A 382 -2.35 -7.11 -1.11
N ARG A 383 -3.16 -7.90 -1.82
CA ARG A 383 -3.18 -7.91 -3.30
C ARG A 383 -3.63 -6.58 -3.88
N LEU A 384 -4.65 -5.96 -3.29
CA LEU A 384 -5.12 -4.64 -3.71
C LEU A 384 -4.07 -3.55 -3.44
N GLN A 385 -3.48 -3.51 -2.25
CA GLN A 385 -2.40 -2.56 -1.95
C GLN A 385 -1.19 -2.76 -2.86
N ALA A 386 -0.88 -4.00 -3.24
CA ALA A 386 0.17 -4.31 -4.22
C ALA A 386 -0.15 -3.81 -5.64
N LYS A 387 -1.45 -3.80 -6.03
CA LYS A 387 -1.92 -3.26 -7.33
C LYS A 387 -1.81 -1.73 -7.38
N TYR A 388 -1.94 -1.04 -6.23
CA TYR A 388 -1.91 0.43 -6.11
C TYR A 388 -0.74 0.92 -5.25
N PRO A 389 0.53 0.76 -5.70
CA PRO A 389 1.69 1.20 -4.94
C PRO A 389 1.83 2.72 -4.94
N LYS A 390 2.30 3.29 -3.83
CA LYS A 390 2.59 4.72 -3.71
C LYS A 390 3.91 5.06 -4.40
N SER A 391 3.90 6.04 -5.30
CA SER A 391 5.12 6.60 -5.89
C SER A 391 5.79 7.55 -4.90
N THR A 392 7.10 7.41 -4.70
CA THR A 392 7.88 8.29 -3.82
C THR A 392 9.33 8.39 -4.26
N LYS A 393 9.88 9.60 -4.18
CA LYS A 393 11.31 9.85 -4.45
C LYS A 393 12.26 9.34 -3.38
N TRP A 394 11.73 8.93 -2.22
CA TRP A 394 12.50 8.46 -1.07
C TRP A 394 12.83 6.97 -1.11
N SER A 395 12.40 6.25 -2.14
CA SER A 395 12.68 4.82 -2.33
C SER A 395 13.60 4.58 -3.52
N ASP A 396 14.48 3.59 -3.41
CA ASP A 396 15.36 3.12 -4.50
C ASP A 396 14.57 2.65 -5.73
N SER A 397 13.39 2.05 -5.51
CA SER A 397 12.51 1.56 -6.57
C SER A 397 11.58 2.63 -7.14
N GLY A 398 11.57 3.85 -6.58
CA GLY A 398 10.59 4.89 -6.88
C GLY A 398 9.19 4.62 -6.32
N LYS A 399 8.99 3.53 -5.56
CA LYS A 399 7.72 3.14 -4.94
C LYS A 399 7.96 2.69 -3.50
N PHE A 400 6.99 2.93 -2.62
CA PHE A 400 7.05 2.45 -1.24
C PHE A 400 5.65 2.40 -0.63
N GLY A 401 5.23 1.20 -0.21
CA GLY A 401 3.93 0.97 0.39
C GLY A 401 2.75 1.29 -0.53
N SER A 402 1.60 1.55 0.04
CA SER A 402 0.37 1.91 -0.67
C SER A 402 -0.51 2.82 0.17
N ASN A 403 -1.13 3.82 -0.45
CA ASN A 403 -2.15 4.65 0.20
C ASN A 403 -3.54 4.01 0.17
N PHE A 404 -3.70 2.88 -0.52
CA PHE A 404 -4.98 2.21 -0.69
C PHE A 404 -5.51 1.69 0.66
N VAL A 405 -6.78 1.98 0.98
CA VAL A 405 -7.40 1.65 2.26
C VAL A 405 -8.47 0.58 2.14
N THR A 406 -8.72 -0.12 3.23
CA THR A 406 -9.74 -1.16 3.34
C THR A 406 -10.71 -0.80 4.46
N CYS A 407 -12.01 -0.69 4.15
CA CYS A 407 -13.05 -0.40 5.11
C CYS A 407 -14.00 -1.59 5.24
N VAL A 408 -14.47 -1.84 6.47
CA VAL A 408 -15.44 -2.89 6.76
C VAL A 408 -16.58 -2.29 7.59
N LEU A 409 -17.81 -2.60 7.18
CA LEU A 409 -19.02 -2.31 7.94
C LEU A 409 -19.43 -3.58 8.69
N SER A 410 -19.38 -3.54 10.02
CA SER A 410 -19.68 -4.69 10.87
C SER A 410 -20.40 -4.26 12.15
N GLY A 411 -20.88 -5.22 12.94
CA GLY A 411 -21.45 -4.95 14.25
C GLY A 411 -20.37 -4.59 15.26
N ASP A 412 -20.63 -3.56 16.06
CA ASP A 412 -19.82 -3.22 17.23
C ASP A 412 -20.26 -3.98 18.48
N VAL A 413 -19.56 -3.78 19.61
CA VAL A 413 -19.88 -4.42 20.88
C VAL A 413 -21.25 -4.02 21.46
N SER A 414 -21.82 -2.91 21.02
CA SER A 414 -23.15 -2.45 21.39
C SER A 414 -24.26 -3.00 20.48
N GLY A 415 -23.89 -3.76 19.45
CA GLY A 415 -24.81 -4.28 18.43
C GLY A 415 -25.20 -3.24 17.38
N GLN A 416 -24.53 -2.09 17.33
CA GLN A 416 -24.74 -1.10 16.28
C GLN A 416 -23.81 -1.36 15.09
N ILE A 417 -24.22 -0.87 13.91
CA ILE A 417 -23.37 -0.94 12.72
C ILE A 417 -22.29 0.13 12.82
N ALA A 418 -21.04 -0.30 12.72
CA ALA A 418 -19.88 0.57 12.77
C ALA A 418 -18.96 0.36 11.56
N ILE A 419 -18.24 1.42 11.19
CA ILE A 419 -17.18 1.37 10.18
C ILE A 419 -15.88 1.04 10.90
N SER A 420 -15.02 0.28 10.24
CA SER A 420 -13.63 0.09 10.65
C SER A 420 -12.74 0.24 9.43
N ALA A 421 -11.60 0.91 9.58
CA ALA A 421 -10.69 1.19 8.48
C ALA A 421 -9.29 0.62 8.78
N TYR A 422 -8.67 0.01 7.76
CA TYR A 422 -7.41 -0.71 7.87
C TYR A 422 -6.51 -0.49 6.65
N GLN A 423 -5.23 -0.71 6.87
CA GLN A 423 -4.25 -1.09 5.85
C GLN A 423 -3.55 -2.37 6.29
N VAL A 424 -2.93 -3.07 5.38
CA VAL A 424 -2.01 -4.16 5.73
C VAL A 424 -0.57 -3.68 5.68
N SER A 425 0.29 -4.26 6.52
CA SER A 425 1.69 -3.86 6.61
C SER A 425 2.47 -4.16 5.31
N ASN A 426 3.55 -3.42 5.07
CA ASN A 426 4.43 -3.68 3.92
C ASN A 426 5.00 -5.10 3.96
N SER A 427 5.24 -5.66 5.15
CA SER A 427 5.63 -7.06 5.31
C SER A 427 4.54 -8.02 4.84
N ALA A 428 3.27 -7.76 5.14
CA ALA A 428 2.14 -8.55 4.67
C ALA A 428 2.05 -8.53 3.14
N ILE A 429 2.17 -7.35 2.53
CA ILE A 429 2.13 -7.19 1.07
C ILE A 429 3.20 -8.07 0.42
N GLU A 430 4.44 -8.01 0.91
CA GLU A 430 5.54 -8.76 0.30
C GLU A 430 5.46 -10.27 0.61
N MET A 431 4.97 -10.68 1.79
CA MET A 431 4.73 -12.11 2.08
C MET A 431 3.67 -12.70 1.14
N VAL A 432 2.61 -11.97 0.83
CA VAL A 432 1.58 -12.38 -0.14
C VAL A 432 2.14 -12.40 -1.56
N LYS A 433 2.91 -11.40 -1.98
CA LYS A 433 3.61 -11.39 -3.28
C LYS A 433 4.60 -12.54 -3.42
N ALA A 434 5.27 -12.91 -2.34
CA ALA A 434 6.26 -13.99 -2.31
C ALA A 434 5.62 -15.38 -2.11
N ASN A 435 4.30 -15.45 -1.99
CA ASN A 435 3.53 -16.69 -1.78
C ASN A 435 3.97 -17.49 -0.54
N ILE A 436 4.32 -16.77 0.54
CA ILE A 436 4.81 -17.34 1.81
C ILE A 436 3.66 -17.72 2.73
N VAL A 437 2.54 -16.99 2.65
CA VAL A 437 1.39 -17.15 3.54
C VAL A 437 0.15 -17.58 2.78
N GLU A 438 -0.74 -18.28 3.49
CA GLU A 438 -2.05 -18.65 3.01
C GLU A 438 -3.12 -18.45 4.09
N PRO A 439 -4.38 -18.19 3.70
CA PRO A 439 -5.47 -18.05 4.66
C PRO A 439 -5.77 -19.36 5.38
N SER A 440 -6.18 -19.25 6.64
CA SER A 440 -6.67 -20.38 7.44
C SER A 440 -8.20 -20.41 7.45
N ALA A 441 -8.75 -21.59 7.78
CA ALA A 441 -10.16 -21.72 8.13
C ALA A 441 -10.50 -20.98 9.45
N ASP A 442 -9.53 -20.85 10.35
CA ASP A 442 -9.63 -19.94 11.50
C ASP A 442 -9.29 -18.51 11.04
N PRO A 443 -10.25 -17.56 11.07
CA PRO A 443 -10.06 -16.23 10.53
C PRO A 443 -8.99 -15.41 11.25
N GLY A 444 -8.74 -15.68 12.54
CA GLY A 444 -7.75 -14.98 13.38
C GLY A 444 -6.30 -15.41 13.15
N ILE A 445 -6.09 -16.44 12.32
CA ILE A 445 -4.78 -17.09 12.15
C ILE A 445 -4.37 -17.07 10.68
N MET A 446 -3.11 -16.74 10.41
CA MET A 446 -2.47 -16.86 9.10
C MET A 446 -1.53 -18.08 9.09
N LEU A 447 -1.64 -18.93 8.07
CA LEU A 447 -0.74 -20.06 7.87
C LEU A 447 0.53 -19.63 7.13
N VAL A 448 1.67 -20.19 7.52
CA VAL A 448 2.92 -20.11 6.76
C VAL A 448 3.00 -21.38 5.90
N ARG A 449 3.12 -21.23 4.59
CA ARG A 449 3.22 -22.35 3.65
C ARG A 449 4.40 -23.25 3.96
N SER A 450 4.24 -24.54 3.72
CA SER A 450 5.33 -25.51 3.73
C SER A 450 5.94 -25.64 2.33
N GLU A 451 7.22 -25.97 2.25
CA GLU A 451 7.93 -26.15 0.96
C GLU A 451 7.37 -27.26 0.09
N GLN A 452 6.52 -28.15 0.65
CA GLN A 452 5.98 -29.35 0.00
C GLN A 452 4.57 -29.19 -0.56
N SER A 453 3.95 -27.99 -0.54
CA SER A 453 2.51 -27.84 -0.74
C SER A 453 2.06 -27.59 -2.19
N ASP A 454 2.93 -27.57 -3.18
CA ASP A 454 2.51 -27.32 -4.57
C ASP A 454 2.63 -28.58 -5.44
N ASP A 455 1.48 -29.21 -5.72
CA ASP A 455 1.32 -30.29 -6.72
C ASP A 455 1.51 -29.84 -8.18
N SER A 456 1.87 -28.58 -8.41
CA SER A 456 2.17 -28.05 -9.74
C SER A 456 3.67 -28.03 -10.00
N GLU A 457 4.11 -28.80 -10.97
CA GLU A 457 5.50 -29.05 -11.38
C GLU A 457 6.35 -27.81 -11.71
N ASN A 458 5.88 -26.56 -11.55
CA ASN A 458 6.53 -25.39 -12.15
C ASN A 458 6.88 -24.22 -11.24
N SER A 459 6.62 -24.24 -9.94
CA SER A 459 7.10 -23.14 -9.06
C SER A 459 7.30 -23.56 -7.61
N ILE A 460 8.44 -24.12 -7.29
CA ILE A 460 8.85 -24.33 -5.91
C ILE A 460 9.21 -22.95 -5.32
N SER A 461 8.33 -22.41 -4.48
CA SER A 461 8.60 -21.18 -3.74
C SER A 461 9.58 -21.44 -2.58
N TYR A 462 10.57 -20.59 -2.42
CA TYR A 462 11.42 -20.62 -1.24
C TYR A 462 10.70 -20.00 -0.05
N ILE A 463 10.51 -20.74 1.03
CA ILE A 463 9.85 -20.26 2.25
C ILE A 463 10.91 -19.96 3.32
N PRO A 464 11.22 -18.68 3.60
CA PRO A 464 12.19 -18.33 4.63
C PRO A 464 11.66 -18.65 6.03
N GLU A 465 12.53 -18.63 7.02
CA GLU A 465 12.13 -18.70 8.41
C GLU A 465 11.33 -17.45 8.78
N VAL A 466 10.16 -17.66 9.40
CA VAL A 466 9.26 -16.59 9.83
C VAL A 466 9.13 -16.62 11.35
N PHE A 467 9.34 -15.47 11.97
CA PHE A 467 9.22 -15.26 13.41
C PHE A 467 8.29 -14.07 13.66
N TYR A 468 7.71 -14.01 14.85
CA TYR A 468 6.98 -12.84 15.33
C TYR A 468 7.41 -12.48 16.75
N ARG A 469 7.31 -11.19 17.10
CA ARG A 469 7.66 -10.69 18.43
C ARG A 469 6.42 -10.44 19.25
N ARG A 470 6.32 -11.09 20.40
CA ARG A 470 5.30 -10.78 21.38
C ARG A 470 5.92 -10.33 22.71
N ILE A 471 5.13 -9.62 23.49
CA ILE A 471 5.47 -9.29 24.89
C ILE A 471 4.96 -10.44 25.75
N ASN A 472 5.84 -11.06 26.52
CA ASN A 472 5.47 -12.13 27.45
C ASN A 472 4.84 -11.55 28.73
N GLU A 473 4.42 -12.42 29.62
CA GLU A 473 3.80 -12.07 30.91
C GLU A 473 4.72 -11.21 31.82
N TYR A 474 6.02 -11.26 31.60
CA TYR A 474 7.04 -10.47 32.32
C TYR A 474 7.36 -9.13 31.65
N GLY A 475 6.62 -8.73 30.62
CA GLY A 475 6.87 -7.49 29.88
C GLY A 475 8.10 -7.53 28.95
N CYS A 476 8.70 -8.70 28.76
CA CYS A 476 9.87 -8.86 27.87
C CYS A 476 9.45 -9.19 26.44
N SER A 477 10.11 -8.59 25.46
CA SER A 477 9.92 -8.93 24.05
C SER A 477 10.57 -10.28 23.73
N VAL A 478 9.77 -11.26 23.36
CA VAL A 478 10.19 -12.62 22.99
C VAL A 478 9.92 -12.85 21.52
N GLN A 479 10.84 -13.53 20.85
CA GLN A 479 10.69 -13.94 19.45
C GLN A 479 10.24 -15.40 19.41
N GLU A 480 9.11 -15.66 18.76
CA GLU A 480 8.53 -16.98 18.56
C GLU A 480 8.52 -17.37 17.09
N ASN A 481 8.54 -18.68 16.82
CA ASN A 481 8.44 -19.21 15.47
C ASN A 481 6.99 -19.06 14.97
N ALA A 482 6.81 -18.51 13.78
CA ALA A 482 5.51 -18.33 13.14
C ALA A 482 5.00 -19.58 12.39
N LYS A 483 5.82 -20.61 12.22
CA LYS A 483 5.38 -21.88 11.61
C LYS A 483 4.74 -22.81 12.67
N PRO A 484 3.60 -23.44 12.38
CA PRO A 484 2.85 -23.45 11.11
C PRO A 484 1.93 -22.23 10.94
N SER A 485 1.65 -21.46 11.99
CA SER A 485 0.69 -20.36 11.97
C SER A 485 1.03 -19.27 12.97
N PHE A 486 0.51 -18.06 12.74
CA PHE A 486 0.69 -16.91 13.62
C PHE A 486 -0.55 -16.00 13.60
N PRO A 487 -0.76 -15.15 14.64
CA PRO A 487 -1.90 -14.24 14.70
C PRO A 487 -1.87 -13.19 13.60
N VAL A 488 -3.03 -12.92 12.99
CA VAL A 488 -3.17 -11.97 11.86
C VAL A 488 -2.87 -10.52 12.25
N GLU A 489 -2.93 -10.17 13.53
CA GLU A 489 -2.73 -8.81 14.05
C GLU A 489 -1.39 -8.19 13.69
N TYR A 490 -0.33 -9.01 13.54
CA TYR A 490 1.00 -8.56 13.13
C TYR A 490 1.06 -8.03 11.70
N LEU A 491 0.02 -8.28 10.91
CA LEU A 491 -0.10 -7.87 9.52
C LEU A 491 -0.98 -6.62 9.34
N LEU A 492 -1.67 -6.18 10.40
CA LEU A 492 -2.65 -5.10 10.35
C LEU A 492 -2.09 -3.76 10.77
N VAL A 493 -2.61 -2.71 10.14
CA VAL A 493 -2.44 -1.30 10.50
C VAL A 493 -3.84 -0.68 10.60
N THR A 494 -4.25 -0.30 11.80
CA THR A 494 -5.56 0.32 12.03
C THR A 494 -5.52 1.80 11.67
N LEU A 495 -6.57 2.29 11.01
CA LEU A 495 -6.76 3.70 10.63
C LEU A 495 -7.90 4.31 11.44
N THR A 496 -7.91 5.63 11.56
CA THR A 496 -9.10 6.35 12.02
C THR A 496 -10.05 6.57 10.85
N HIS A 497 -11.32 6.79 11.13
CA HIS A 497 -12.34 7.07 10.12
C HIS A 497 -13.38 8.02 10.69
N GLY A 498 -14.13 8.70 9.81
CA GLY A 498 -15.18 9.59 10.26
C GLY A 498 -15.83 10.39 9.12
N PHE A 499 -16.53 11.42 9.54
CA PHE A 499 -17.21 12.37 8.67
C PHE A 499 -16.71 13.79 8.98
N PRO A 500 -16.64 14.69 8.00
CA PRO A 500 -16.20 16.06 8.24
C PRO A 500 -17.22 16.84 9.06
N SER A 501 -16.78 17.69 9.97
CA SER A 501 -17.64 18.57 10.75
C SER A 501 -18.46 19.54 9.87
N ASN A 502 -17.88 19.95 8.73
CA ASN A 502 -18.50 20.82 7.72
C ASN A 502 -18.46 20.11 6.37
N PRO A 503 -19.46 19.30 6.01
CA PRO A 503 -19.49 18.56 4.77
C PRO A 503 -19.42 19.48 3.55
N LYS A 504 -18.49 19.21 2.65
CA LYS A 504 -18.36 19.83 1.32
C LYS A 504 -18.16 18.75 0.28
N PRO A 505 -19.21 17.94 0.02
CA PRO A 505 -19.09 16.85 -0.92
C PRO A 505 -18.86 17.38 -2.34
N LEU A 506 -18.09 16.63 -3.12
CA LEU A 506 -17.87 16.95 -4.53
C LEU A 506 -19.15 16.76 -5.34
N PHE A 507 -20.01 15.79 -4.95
CA PHE A 507 -21.28 15.52 -5.60
C PHE A 507 -22.43 15.96 -4.72
N ILE A 508 -23.23 16.92 -5.22
CA ILE A 508 -24.31 17.60 -4.48
C ILE A 508 -25.71 17.13 -4.86
N ALA A 509 -25.83 16.04 -5.65
CA ALA A 509 -27.13 15.47 -5.96
C ALA A 509 -27.97 15.23 -4.68
N ALA A 510 -29.27 15.50 -4.76
CA ALA A 510 -30.20 15.28 -3.67
C ALA A 510 -30.32 13.78 -3.32
N ASP A 511 -30.54 13.44 -2.07
CA ASP A 511 -30.84 12.07 -1.65
C ASP A 511 -32.35 11.76 -1.80
N PRO A 512 -32.71 10.61 -2.38
CA PRO A 512 -31.85 9.66 -3.06
C PRO A 512 -31.36 10.20 -4.42
N GLY A 513 -30.04 9.99 -4.72
CA GLY A 513 -29.44 10.35 -6.00
C GLY A 513 -29.92 9.51 -7.17
N PHE A 514 -29.10 9.45 -8.22
CA PHE A 514 -29.30 8.51 -9.31
C PHE A 514 -29.18 7.06 -8.79
N PRO A 515 -29.93 6.09 -9.35
CA PRO A 515 -29.83 4.69 -8.94
C PRO A 515 -28.40 4.17 -8.96
N ILE A 516 -28.01 3.49 -7.87
CA ILE A 516 -26.68 2.87 -7.79
C ILE A 516 -26.67 1.61 -8.68
N GLU A 517 -25.55 1.37 -9.31
CA GLU A 517 -25.34 0.27 -10.25
C GLU A 517 -25.45 -1.13 -9.62
N ASN A 518 -25.72 -2.12 -10.46
CA ASN A 518 -25.74 -3.55 -10.09
C ASN A 518 -26.69 -3.91 -8.92
N ARG A 519 -27.85 -3.25 -8.85
CA ARG A 519 -28.87 -3.46 -7.81
C ARG A 519 -30.23 -3.96 -8.34
N SER A 520 -30.25 -4.54 -9.55
CA SER A 520 -31.48 -5.05 -10.17
C SER A 520 -32.18 -6.15 -9.34
N ASN A 521 -31.41 -6.92 -8.57
CA ASN A 521 -31.94 -7.95 -7.67
C ASN A 521 -32.82 -7.40 -6.52
N ILE A 522 -32.71 -6.12 -6.19
CA ILE A 522 -33.57 -5.41 -5.23
C ILE A 522 -34.56 -4.44 -5.91
N GLY A 523 -34.71 -4.56 -7.24
CA GLY A 523 -35.66 -3.74 -8.01
C GLY A 523 -35.20 -2.30 -8.28
N VAL A 524 -33.88 -2.05 -8.19
CA VAL A 524 -33.26 -0.75 -8.52
C VAL A 524 -32.47 -0.91 -9.82
N ASP A 525 -33.02 -0.38 -10.91
CA ASP A 525 -32.44 -0.47 -12.23
C ASP A 525 -31.96 0.91 -12.72
N GLN A 526 -30.81 0.92 -13.38
CA GLN A 526 -30.34 2.05 -14.15
C GLN A 526 -30.88 1.92 -15.57
N ASP A 527 -31.85 2.76 -15.93
CA ASP A 527 -32.43 2.81 -17.26
C ASP A 527 -32.67 4.27 -17.73
N LEU A 528 -33.08 4.43 -18.97
CA LEU A 528 -33.39 5.76 -19.53
C LEU A 528 -34.50 6.48 -18.79
N LYS A 529 -35.46 5.74 -18.21
CA LYS A 529 -36.54 6.31 -17.39
C LYS A 529 -35.98 6.84 -16.06
N ALA A 530 -35.04 6.13 -15.46
CA ALA A 530 -34.34 6.58 -14.26
C ALA A 530 -33.60 7.91 -14.52
N ILE A 531 -32.89 8.04 -15.65
CA ILE A 531 -32.24 9.31 -16.03
C ILE A 531 -33.30 10.40 -16.23
N SER A 532 -34.37 10.11 -17.00
CA SER A 532 -35.44 11.08 -17.28
C SER A 532 -36.12 11.57 -15.98
N LYS A 533 -36.33 10.67 -15.03
CA LYS A 533 -36.88 10.98 -13.72
C LYS A 533 -35.91 11.82 -12.87
N HIS A 534 -34.63 11.43 -12.84
CA HIS A 534 -33.62 12.10 -12.04
C HIS A 534 -33.32 13.52 -12.55
N LEU A 535 -33.22 13.70 -13.87
CA LEU A 535 -33.02 15.01 -14.49
C LEU A 535 -34.34 15.84 -14.62
N GLY A 536 -35.44 15.34 -14.12
CA GLY A 536 -36.72 16.08 -14.06
C GLY A 536 -37.50 16.21 -15.36
N PHE A 537 -37.12 15.46 -16.41
CA PHE A 537 -37.80 15.52 -17.71
C PHE A 537 -39.23 14.94 -17.71
N GLY A 538 -39.64 14.22 -16.65
CA GLY A 538 -40.95 13.59 -16.55
C GLY A 538 -42.10 14.46 -16.02
N LYS A 539 -41.86 15.66 -15.47
CA LYS A 539 -42.88 16.42 -14.68
C LYS A 539 -43.44 17.66 -15.34
N LYS A 540 -42.81 18.25 -16.35
CA LYS A 540 -43.38 19.36 -17.17
C LYS A 540 -42.59 19.45 -18.47
N MET A 541 -43.27 19.78 -19.59
CA MET A 541 -42.58 20.30 -20.77
C MET A 541 -41.70 21.48 -20.30
N MET A 542 -40.41 21.25 -20.20
CA MET A 542 -39.49 22.34 -19.92
C MET A 542 -39.59 23.35 -21.05
N SER A 543 -39.89 24.60 -20.70
CA SER A 543 -39.78 25.70 -21.63
C SER A 543 -38.34 25.72 -22.16
N ARG A 544 -38.13 26.13 -23.42
CA ARG A 544 -36.80 26.22 -24.06
C ARG A 544 -35.77 27.03 -23.25
N ASP A 545 -36.19 27.74 -22.20
CA ASP A 545 -35.35 28.60 -21.33
C ASP A 545 -35.03 27.96 -19.96
N SER A 546 -35.35 26.66 -19.71
CA SER A 546 -35.02 26.04 -18.45
C SER A 546 -33.51 25.77 -18.38
N THR A 547 -32.85 26.46 -17.48
CA THR A 547 -31.43 26.21 -17.14
C THR A 547 -31.25 24.78 -16.65
N LEU A 548 -30.16 24.13 -17.04
CA LEU A 548 -29.77 22.81 -16.57
C LEU A 548 -29.71 22.81 -15.02
N ASP A 549 -30.38 21.84 -14.42
CA ASP A 549 -30.24 21.64 -12.97
C ASP A 549 -28.88 20.97 -12.69
N ILE A 550 -27.90 21.78 -12.28
CA ILE A 550 -26.54 21.37 -12.01
C ILE A 550 -26.52 20.35 -10.86
N SER A 551 -27.40 20.51 -9.87
CA SER A 551 -27.44 19.59 -8.73
C SER A 551 -27.84 18.17 -9.17
N ALA A 552 -28.75 18.04 -10.13
CA ALA A 552 -29.15 16.75 -10.66
C ALA A 552 -28.05 16.07 -11.50
N VAL A 553 -27.18 16.85 -12.14
CA VAL A 553 -26.05 16.32 -12.92
C VAL A 553 -24.87 15.95 -12.04
N SER A 554 -24.79 16.52 -10.83
CA SER A 554 -23.69 16.31 -9.89
C SER A 554 -23.85 14.99 -9.12
N ASP A 555 -23.80 13.86 -9.85
CA ASP A 555 -23.95 12.51 -9.31
C ASP A 555 -22.98 11.55 -10.02
N PHE A 556 -22.09 10.90 -9.28
CA PHE A 556 -21.05 10.03 -9.83
C PHE A 556 -21.62 8.81 -10.57
N HIS A 557 -22.67 8.21 -10.04
CA HIS A 557 -23.33 7.04 -10.65
C HIS A 557 -24.00 7.39 -11.98
N LEU A 558 -24.59 8.59 -12.06
CA LEU A 558 -25.14 9.12 -13.31
C LEU A 558 -24.03 9.33 -14.35
N LEU A 559 -22.89 9.93 -13.97
CA LEU A 559 -21.78 10.17 -14.88
C LEU A 559 -21.23 8.85 -15.44
N CYS A 560 -21.00 7.85 -14.58
CA CYS A 560 -20.54 6.52 -15.00
C CYS A 560 -21.53 5.83 -15.94
N TYR A 561 -22.83 5.99 -15.67
CA TYR A 561 -23.87 5.40 -16.51
C TYR A 561 -23.96 6.09 -17.88
N LEU A 562 -23.86 7.42 -17.93
CA LEU A 562 -23.85 8.18 -19.19
C LEU A 562 -22.61 7.88 -20.05
N HIS A 563 -21.43 7.71 -19.43
CA HIS A 563 -20.23 7.27 -20.10
C HIS A 563 -20.43 5.95 -20.85
N GLY A 564 -21.13 5.00 -20.24
CA GLY A 564 -21.43 3.68 -20.82
C GLY A 564 -22.23 3.72 -22.13
N PHE A 565 -22.95 4.80 -22.42
CA PHE A 565 -23.67 4.97 -23.69
C PHE A 565 -22.79 5.45 -24.85
N GLY A 566 -21.69 6.16 -24.57
CA GLY A 566 -20.84 6.74 -25.59
C GLY A 566 -21.52 7.79 -26.49
N TRP A 567 -22.57 8.47 -26.00
CA TRP A 567 -23.31 9.49 -26.76
C TRP A 567 -22.66 10.86 -26.69
N LEU A 568 -21.83 11.09 -25.67
CA LEU A 568 -21.06 12.30 -25.49
C LEU A 568 -19.67 12.14 -26.11
N ASP A 569 -19.18 13.16 -26.76
CA ASP A 569 -17.78 13.26 -27.19
C ASP A 569 -16.88 13.46 -25.94
N LYS A 570 -15.60 13.09 -26.02
CA LYS A 570 -14.64 13.22 -24.92
C LYS A 570 -14.56 14.63 -24.31
N ASN A 571 -14.73 15.67 -25.14
CA ASN A 571 -14.73 17.06 -24.67
C ASN A 571 -16.04 17.41 -23.94
N GLU A 572 -17.17 16.89 -24.43
CA GLU A 572 -18.48 17.07 -23.83
C GLU A 572 -18.56 16.32 -22.50
N GLU A 573 -17.97 15.14 -22.43
CA GLU A 573 -17.88 14.34 -21.22
C GLU A 573 -16.97 15.01 -20.17
N ALA A 574 -15.81 15.53 -20.57
CA ALA A 574 -14.96 16.31 -19.68
C ALA A 574 -15.67 17.56 -19.16
N LEU A 575 -16.45 18.23 -20.02
CA LEU A 575 -17.27 19.39 -19.63
C LEU A 575 -18.38 18.98 -18.66
N LEU A 576 -19.05 17.84 -18.88
CA LEU A 576 -20.06 17.30 -17.99
C LEU A 576 -19.46 17.00 -16.59
N CYS A 577 -18.31 16.33 -16.52
CA CYS A 577 -17.62 16.05 -15.29
C CYS A 577 -17.17 17.35 -14.57
N LEU A 578 -16.72 18.35 -15.32
CA LEU A 578 -16.36 19.66 -14.79
C LEU A 578 -17.57 20.37 -14.15
N VAL A 579 -18.71 20.40 -14.84
CA VAL A 579 -19.98 20.97 -14.34
C VAL A 579 -20.43 20.24 -13.08
N ALA A 580 -20.35 18.91 -13.09
CA ALA A 580 -20.77 18.08 -11.95
C ALA A 580 -19.92 18.28 -10.70
N THR A 581 -18.66 18.68 -10.84
CA THR A 581 -17.70 18.81 -9.73
C THR A 581 -17.46 20.25 -9.29
N GLN A 582 -17.50 21.22 -10.21
CA GLN A 582 -17.26 22.64 -9.89
C GLN A 582 -18.56 23.45 -9.69
N HIS A 583 -19.69 22.92 -10.14
CA HIS A 583 -21.02 23.53 -10.00
C HIS A 583 -21.14 24.93 -10.65
N ASP A 584 -20.35 25.16 -11.73
CA ASP A 584 -20.36 26.45 -12.42
C ASP A 584 -21.54 26.55 -13.39
N GLU A 585 -22.39 27.55 -13.19
CA GLU A 585 -23.55 27.83 -14.03
C GLU A 585 -23.18 28.22 -15.47
N ILE A 586 -22.00 28.85 -15.67
CA ILE A 586 -21.56 29.26 -17.00
C ILE A 586 -21.21 28.03 -17.83
N GLU A 587 -20.44 27.10 -17.24
CA GLU A 587 -20.08 25.85 -17.90
C GLU A 587 -21.32 24.94 -18.06
N GLY A 588 -22.27 24.96 -17.13
CA GLY A 588 -23.57 24.29 -17.24
C GLY A 588 -24.37 24.77 -18.45
N LYS A 589 -24.41 26.10 -18.69
CA LYS A 589 -25.03 26.66 -19.90
C LYS A 589 -24.28 26.22 -21.16
N ARG A 590 -22.96 26.23 -21.13
CA ARG A 590 -22.13 25.77 -22.25
C ARG A 590 -22.42 24.30 -22.61
N LEU A 591 -22.54 23.43 -21.60
CA LEU A 591 -22.91 22.02 -21.79
C LEU A 591 -24.29 21.89 -22.48
N SER A 592 -25.27 22.69 -22.08
CA SER A 592 -26.63 22.65 -22.65
C SER A 592 -26.69 22.99 -24.14
N PHE A 593 -25.67 23.64 -24.70
CA PHE A 593 -25.57 23.95 -26.13
C PHE A 593 -24.78 22.92 -26.94
N THR A 594 -24.19 21.89 -26.31
CA THR A 594 -23.43 20.85 -27.02
C THR A 594 -24.36 19.89 -27.76
N SER A 595 -23.85 19.30 -28.85
CA SER A 595 -24.63 18.42 -29.72
C SER A 595 -25.01 17.10 -29.04
N GLY A 596 -24.05 16.50 -28.31
CA GLY A 596 -24.25 15.24 -27.59
C GLY A 596 -25.28 15.39 -26.47
N TRP A 597 -25.18 16.47 -25.67
CA TRP A 597 -26.16 16.76 -24.63
C TRP A 597 -27.57 16.97 -25.20
N ASN A 598 -27.72 17.73 -26.30
CA ASN A 598 -29.01 17.93 -26.96
C ASN A 598 -29.58 16.62 -27.51
N THR A 599 -28.76 15.73 -28.04
CA THR A 599 -29.15 14.40 -28.47
C THR A 599 -29.66 13.56 -27.30
N LEU A 600 -28.94 13.55 -26.19
CA LEU A 600 -29.34 12.90 -24.94
C LEU A 600 -30.71 13.40 -24.47
N VAL A 601 -30.89 14.72 -24.37
CA VAL A 601 -32.15 15.34 -23.97
C VAL A 601 -33.30 14.95 -24.89
N ALA A 602 -33.07 14.94 -26.22
CA ALA A 602 -34.10 14.54 -27.20
C ALA A 602 -34.51 13.06 -27.03
N VAL A 603 -33.56 12.17 -26.78
CA VAL A 603 -33.81 10.75 -26.49
C VAL A 603 -34.63 10.62 -25.19
N LEU A 604 -34.20 11.29 -24.11
CA LEU A 604 -34.91 11.24 -22.81
C LEU A 604 -36.33 11.78 -22.89
N GLN A 605 -36.56 12.84 -23.66
CA GLN A 605 -37.93 13.37 -23.92
C GLN A 605 -38.79 12.39 -24.71
N SER A 606 -38.20 11.64 -25.64
CA SER A 606 -38.91 10.63 -26.42
C SER A 606 -39.28 9.37 -25.63
N THR A 607 -38.48 9.03 -24.61
CA THR A 607 -38.72 7.88 -23.71
C THR A 607 -39.65 8.18 -22.53
N GLY A 608 -39.97 9.46 -22.27
CA GLY A 608 -40.94 9.88 -21.28
C GLY A 608 -42.32 9.25 -21.54
N GLU A 609 -43.03 8.86 -20.48
CA GLU A 609 -44.33 8.20 -20.55
C GLU A 609 -45.26 8.97 -21.47
N ARG A 610 -45.72 8.34 -22.53
CA ARG A 610 -46.93 8.82 -23.24
C ARG A 610 -48.05 8.85 -22.21
N PRO A 611 -48.75 10.00 -22.03
CA PRO A 611 -49.93 10.03 -21.17
C PRO A 611 -50.85 8.89 -21.57
N PRO A 612 -51.48 8.17 -20.64
CA PRO A 612 -52.40 7.09 -20.97
C PRO A 612 -53.42 7.65 -21.96
N LYS A 613 -53.59 7.00 -23.13
CA LYS A 613 -54.63 7.35 -24.08
C LYS A 613 -55.91 7.50 -23.29
N ARG A 614 -56.47 8.71 -23.25
CA ARG A 614 -57.82 8.90 -22.74
C ARG A 614 -58.71 7.96 -23.57
N LEU A 615 -59.17 6.89 -22.94
CA LEU A 615 -60.23 6.06 -23.50
C LEU A 615 -61.39 7.00 -23.78
N SER A 616 -61.78 7.09 -25.06
CA SER A 616 -62.99 7.80 -25.42
C SER A 616 -64.19 7.17 -24.70
N PRO A 617 -65.22 7.93 -24.26
CA PRO A 617 -66.36 7.42 -23.49
C PRO A 617 -67.23 6.40 -24.22
N LEU A 618 -66.86 5.94 -25.42
CA LEU A 618 -67.63 5.10 -26.29
C LEU A 618 -67.30 3.59 -26.28
N ASP A 619 -66.35 3.14 -25.51
CA ASP A 619 -65.95 1.72 -25.45
C ASP A 619 -66.33 1.06 -24.09
N CYS A 620 -67.47 1.39 -23.54
CA CYS A 620 -68.03 0.67 -22.42
C CYS A 620 -68.94 -0.49 -22.91
N ASP A 621 -68.36 -1.43 -23.67
CA ASP A 621 -68.99 -2.72 -23.87
C ASP A 621 -68.42 -3.76 -22.90
N GLY A 622 -69.44 -4.36 -22.17
CA GLY A 622 -69.25 -5.13 -20.95
C GLY A 622 -68.58 -6.51 -21.07
N SER A 623 -67.51 -6.66 -21.90
CA SER A 623 -66.83 -7.97 -22.04
C SER A 623 -65.44 -8.08 -21.42
N ASN A 624 -64.94 -7.04 -20.74
CA ASN A 624 -63.57 -7.05 -20.20
C ASN A 624 -63.48 -7.35 -18.70
N SER A 625 -64.59 -7.45 -17.96
CA SER A 625 -64.50 -7.80 -16.53
C SER A 625 -64.19 -9.28 -16.28
N GLU A 626 -64.59 -10.18 -17.19
CA GLU A 626 -64.23 -11.64 -17.05
C GLU A 626 -62.79 -11.97 -17.40
N ARG A 627 -62.09 -11.15 -18.19
CA ARG A 627 -60.67 -11.38 -18.53
C ARG A 627 -59.70 -10.90 -17.44
N LEU A 628 -60.06 -9.93 -16.62
CA LEU A 628 -59.26 -9.49 -15.49
C LEU A 628 -59.38 -10.44 -14.30
N ALA A 629 -60.54 -11.05 -14.06
CA ALA A 629 -60.74 -12.03 -12.98
C ALA A 629 -59.95 -13.34 -13.20
N LYS A 630 -59.60 -13.70 -14.43
CA LYS A 630 -58.80 -14.88 -14.76
C LYS A 630 -57.27 -14.65 -14.65
N ARG A 631 -56.79 -13.42 -14.47
CA ARG A 631 -55.38 -13.08 -14.30
C ARG A 631 -54.95 -12.91 -12.86
N ILE A 632 -55.87 -12.81 -11.92
CA ILE A 632 -55.58 -12.81 -10.48
C ILE A 632 -55.94 -14.22 -9.97
N GLY A 633 -54.99 -15.13 -10.13
CA GLY A 633 -55.06 -16.46 -9.52
C GLY A 633 -55.02 -16.30 -8.01
N VAL A 634 -56.19 -16.41 -7.37
CA VAL A 634 -56.30 -16.57 -5.93
C VAL A 634 -55.79 -17.96 -5.60
N VAL A 635 -54.58 -18.07 -5.13
CA VAL A 635 -54.07 -19.29 -4.47
C VAL A 635 -54.77 -19.36 -3.12
N ARG A 636 -55.79 -20.22 -2.99
CA ARG A 636 -56.30 -20.66 -1.69
C ARG A 636 -55.29 -21.63 -1.12
N LEU A 637 -54.72 -21.29 0.02
CA LEU A 637 -54.05 -22.22 0.92
C LEU A 637 -55.15 -23.10 1.57
N GLU A 638 -55.06 -24.39 1.37
CA GLU A 638 -55.50 -25.40 2.31
C GLU A 638 -54.28 -25.97 3.04
#